data_220bda47c73d18319483a61c44be8dd4
#
_entry.id   220bda47c73d18319483a61c44be8dd4
#
_cell.length_a   1.000
_cell.length_b   1.000
_cell.length_c   1.000
_cell.angle_alpha   90.00
_cell.angle_beta   90.00
_cell.angle_gamma   90.00
#
_symmetry.space_group_name_H-M   'P 1'
#
loop_
_entity.id
_entity.type
_entity.pdbx_description
1 polymer ?
#
loop_
_entity_poly.entity_id
_entity_poly.type
_entity_poly.pdbx_seq_one_letter_code
_entity_poly.pdbx_strand_id
1 'polypeptide(L)'
;MTFRDLKIHYYQSMFRIQSRRFLVPSVLIPVVWVLSLAGTAQVFSSQIQDQVQEHFIAAQQAQQQGQLDDAVHEYLAVLKLAPDLPEAYMNLGLVYYAQSKFGDSARALATAGKLRPGMRGVSLWLGIDEVRLNHPAQAVPLLREAVRQDPQDKQAESWLGTALWNAGQMDAALLQLRKAAAQFPDDPDLLFSLGEAYGKAARQQSEQLLEDSAGTAISDRIYASTYAADHDWTKAEGHLRRAIRRDPNSVDAHLDLAEVFLNQAKLPAAIEQLERARVLSPKSATTLAKSGELLILSGQLPEGLSRVEQAIKSDESEALDALGLPVEGPVFADAASSELLALCHAAEEKLEAMQSSSIARDVALAALYTRSGDDAAAARVYQRVARTPQIAKQTKSDLAQAMDAMHQHRNEAAEAALLRWLALHPGDLSARYELVVVRRRISMAQIALLLAVAPDSYHVHQLLGQLYVDRDEDEKALAEYLAVAAARPNLPDVHFWLGHLYWKHGDADHAFAELTRQLELDPGHPEANGELGAVLVAKDRTAEAIPHLELAIRSKPDLWPAYQQLGQAYATQKNYARAEEILKRVLAHDPDGGAHYQLAQVLRAEGKTAEATKLFAQVRAIKTERSAATSADDHADDGAKQ
;
A
#
# COMPACT_ATOMS: atom_id res chain seq x y z
N MET A 1 0.49 18.48 -12.52
CA MET A 1 0.08 18.84 -11.14
C MET A 1 0.66 17.79 -10.21
N THR A 2 1.62 18.15 -9.38
CA THR A 2 2.12 17.26 -8.34
C THR A 2 1.04 17.08 -7.27
N PHE A 3 1.11 16.01 -6.47
CA PHE A 3 0.27 15.82 -5.27
C PHE A 3 0.14 17.11 -4.42
N ARG A 4 1.11 18.00 -4.55
CA ARG A 4 1.20 19.30 -3.89
C ARG A 4 0.23 20.34 -4.48
N ASP A 5 0.00 20.31 -5.80
CA ASP A 5 -0.82 21.32 -6.49
C ASP A 5 -2.32 21.02 -6.41
N LEU A 6 -2.70 19.75 -6.35
CA LEU A 6 -4.08 19.32 -6.08
C LEU A 6 -4.57 19.80 -4.70
N LYS A 7 -3.68 19.89 -3.70
CA LYS A 7 -4.03 20.36 -2.36
C LYS A 7 -4.18 21.89 -2.26
N ILE A 8 -3.40 22.67 -2.99
CA ILE A 8 -3.38 24.14 -2.85
C ILE A 8 -4.65 24.81 -3.42
N HIS A 9 -5.21 24.30 -4.49
CA HIS A 9 -6.47 24.82 -5.05
C HIS A 9 -7.72 24.37 -4.32
N TYR A 10 -7.66 23.22 -3.64
CA TYR A 10 -8.80 22.63 -2.92
C TYR A 10 -9.02 23.20 -1.52
N TYR A 11 -7.95 23.58 -0.80
CA TYR A 11 -8.06 24.16 0.55
C TYR A 11 -8.62 25.59 0.59
N GLN A 12 -8.58 26.34 -0.49
CA GLN A 12 -9.15 27.70 -0.53
C GLN A 12 -10.67 27.73 -0.70
N SER A 13 -11.32 26.65 -1.10
CA SER A 13 -12.77 26.57 -1.28
C SER A 13 -13.54 25.90 -0.13
N MET A 14 -12.87 25.27 0.82
CA MET A 14 -13.48 24.39 1.83
C MET A 14 -13.78 25.01 3.22
N PHE A 15 -13.55 26.32 3.43
CA PHE A 15 -13.88 26.95 4.71
C PHE A 15 -15.37 27.27 4.92
N ARG A 16 -16.29 26.67 4.16
CA ARG A 16 -17.73 26.81 4.36
C ARG A 16 -18.48 25.54 4.04
N ILE A 17 -18.48 24.53 4.91
CA ILE A 17 -19.64 23.64 5.07
C ILE A 17 -19.62 23.07 6.49
N GLN A 18 -20.75 23.26 7.15
CA GLN A 18 -21.07 22.94 8.53
C GLN A 18 -21.04 21.45 8.85
N SER A 19 -20.61 21.18 10.09
CA SER A 19 -20.85 19.97 10.86
C SER A 19 -22.15 19.21 10.52
N ARG A 20 -22.04 18.07 9.86
CA ARG A 20 -23.02 16.99 9.96
C ARG A 20 -22.33 15.76 10.57
N ARG A 21 -22.75 15.46 11.79
CA ARG A 21 -22.43 14.21 12.49
C ARG A 21 -22.82 13.04 11.59
N PHE A 22 -21.85 12.32 11.05
CA PHE A 22 -22.11 11.01 10.45
C PHE A 22 -22.17 9.97 11.57
N LEU A 23 -23.40 9.57 11.84
CA LEU A 23 -23.71 8.36 12.58
C LEU A 23 -23.14 7.15 11.82
N VAL A 24 -22.48 6.25 12.56
CA VAL A 24 -22.19 4.87 12.15
C VAL A 24 -23.42 4.32 11.42
N PRO A 25 -23.27 3.72 10.21
CA PRO A 25 -24.40 3.07 9.59
C PRO A 25 -24.85 1.94 10.52
N SER A 26 -25.91 2.21 11.26
CA SER A 26 -26.63 1.20 12.02
C SER A 26 -27.22 0.25 11.01
N VAL A 27 -26.58 -0.90 10.80
CA VAL A 27 -27.24 -2.04 10.15
C VAL A 27 -28.30 -2.54 11.13
N LEU A 28 -29.37 -1.75 11.24
CA LEU A 28 -30.61 -2.20 11.86
C LEU A 28 -31.30 -3.09 10.82
N ILE A 29 -31.19 -4.39 10.98
CA ILE A 29 -32.16 -5.29 10.40
C ILE A 29 -33.47 -5.01 11.14
N PRO A 30 -34.47 -4.37 10.50
CA PRO A 30 -35.78 -4.24 11.13
C PRO A 30 -36.34 -5.64 11.26
N VAL A 31 -36.40 -6.16 12.47
CA VAL A 31 -37.12 -7.39 12.76
C VAL A 31 -38.59 -7.03 12.73
N VAL A 32 -39.18 -7.11 11.52
CA VAL A 32 -40.61 -7.17 11.41
C VAL A 32 -41.01 -8.58 11.83
N TRP A 33 -41.49 -8.68 13.03
CA TRP A 33 -42.06 -9.91 13.57
C TRP A 33 -43.35 -10.27 12.84
N VAL A 34 -43.28 -11.24 11.94
CA VAL A 34 -44.45 -12.08 11.66
C VAL A 34 -44.21 -13.37 12.41
N LEU A 35 -44.85 -13.49 13.58
CA LEU A 35 -45.00 -14.74 14.27
C LEU A 35 -45.88 -15.66 13.42
N SER A 36 -45.29 -16.50 12.56
CA SER A 36 -45.94 -17.69 12.04
C SER A 36 -45.35 -18.89 12.75
N LEU A 37 -45.99 -19.27 13.83
CA LEU A 37 -45.78 -20.50 14.55
C LEU A 37 -46.28 -21.69 13.73
N ALA A 38 -45.38 -22.47 13.19
CA ALA A 38 -45.69 -23.86 12.81
C ALA A 38 -44.41 -24.69 12.95
N GLY A 39 -44.34 -25.50 14.01
CA GLY A 39 -43.35 -26.56 14.20
C GLY A 39 -42.62 -26.51 15.54
N THR A 40 -43.12 -27.29 16.52
CA THR A 40 -42.61 -27.57 17.88
C THR A 40 -42.57 -26.38 18.84
N ALA A 41 -43.80 -26.02 19.29
CA ALA A 41 -43.98 -25.05 20.34
C ALA A 41 -43.69 -25.69 21.71
N GLN A 42 -42.54 -25.31 22.32
CA GLN A 42 -42.52 -25.21 23.77
C GLN A 42 -43.40 -24.01 24.12
N VAL A 43 -44.52 -24.26 24.82
CA VAL A 43 -45.47 -23.22 25.24
C VAL A 43 -44.78 -22.41 26.35
N PHE A 44 -44.08 -21.33 25.97
CA PHE A 44 -43.65 -20.31 26.92
C PHE A 44 -44.91 -19.69 27.54
N SER A 45 -44.93 -19.54 28.87
CA SER A 45 -46.00 -18.76 29.50
C SER A 45 -45.94 -17.33 28.94
N SER A 46 -47.10 -16.66 28.78
CA SER A 46 -47.14 -15.27 28.29
C SER A 46 -46.17 -14.34 29.05
N GLN A 47 -46.01 -14.57 30.35
CA GLN A 47 -45.11 -13.83 31.20
C GLN A 47 -43.61 -13.99 30.81
N ILE A 48 -43.18 -15.18 30.38
CA ILE A 48 -41.80 -15.41 29.90
C ILE A 48 -41.60 -14.74 28.54
N GLN A 49 -42.60 -14.77 27.67
CA GLN A 49 -42.55 -14.08 26.38
C GLN A 49 -42.44 -12.58 26.53
N ASP A 50 -43.20 -11.98 27.48
CA ASP A 50 -43.11 -10.55 27.80
C ASP A 50 -41.74 -10.18 28.32
N GLN A 51 -41.14 -10.96 29.22
CA GLN A 51 -39.80 -10.75 29.73
C GLN A 51 -38.73 -10.88 28.65
N VAL A 52 -38.79 -11.87 27.76
CA VAL A 52 -37.88 -12.02 26.62
C VAL A 52 -37.96 -10.80 25.72
N GLN A 53 -39.16 -10.31 25.43
CA GLN A 53 -39.34 -9.12 24.60
C GLN A 53 -38.79 -7.84 25.30
N GLU A 54 -39.03 -7.68 26.60
CA GLU A 54 -38.52 -6.55 27.37
C GLU A 54 -36.99 -6.49 27.35
N HIS A 55 -36.30 -7.59 27.70
CA HIS A 55 -34.84 -7.68 27.65
C HIS A 55 -34.29 -7.51 26.23
N PHE A 56 -34.96 -8.08 25.20
CA PHE A 56 -34.51 -7.93 23.82
C PHE A 56 -34.58 -6.48 23.35
N ILE A 57 -35.64 -5.76 23.68
CA ILE A 57 -35.78 -4.32 23.39
C ILE A 57 -34.73 -3.50 24.15
N ALA A 58 -34.53 -3.79 25.45
CA ALA A 58 -33.51 -3.12 26.25
C ALA A 58 -32.10 -3.33 25.67
N ALA A 59 -31.77 -4.56 25.24
CA ALA A 59 -30.51 -4.85 24.58
C ALA A 59 -30.30 -4.04 23.28
N GLN A 60 -31.36 -3.96 22.44
CA GLN A 60 -31.28 -3.16 21.21
C GLN A 60 -31.12 -1.66 21.50
N GLN A 61 -31.81 -1.14 22.52
CA GLN A 61 -31.68 0.26 22.93
C GLN A 61 -30.27 0.56 23.45
N ALA A 62 -29.73 -0.30 24.32
CA ALA A 62 -28.37 -0.19 24.83
C ALA A 62 -27.34 -0.23 23.67
N GLN A 63 -27.50 -1.13 22.71
CA GLN A 63 -26.66 -1.22 21.52
C GLN A 63 -26.73 0.07 20.67
N GLN A 64 -27.91 0.64 20.47
CA GLN A 64 -28.08 1.91 19.74
C GLN A 64 -27.43 3.09 20.43
N GLN A 65 -27.39 3.07 21.78
CA GLN A 65 -26.76 4.10 22.61
C GLN A 65 -25.24 3.90 22.76
N GLY A 66 -24.68 2.84 22.18
CA GLY A 66 -23.26 2.50 22.33
C GLY A 66 -22.90 1.89 23.69
N GLN A 67 -23.90 1.55 24.53
CA GLN A 67 -23.73 0.90 25.83
C GLN A 67 -23.57 -0.61 25.63
N LEU A 68 -22.39 -1.00 25.09
CA LEU A 68 -22.19 -2.38 24.60
C LEU A 68 -22.20 -3.41 25.73
N ASP A 69 -21.72 -3.08 26.93
CA ASP A 69 -21.73 -4.00 28.08
C ASP A 69 -23.15 -4.24 28.59
N ASP A 70 -23.99 -3.20 28.63
CA ASP A 70 -25.39 -3.33 28.98
C ASP A 70 -26.15 -4.18 27.93
N ALA A 71 -25.86 -3.97 26.64
CA ALA A 71 -26.43 -4.78 25.57
C ALA A 71 -26.07 -6.27 25.70
N VAL A 72 -24.82 -6.60 26.03
CA VAL A 72 -24.39 -7.98 26.32
C VAL A 72 -25.17 -8.55 27.49
N HIS A 73 -25.29 -7.81 28.59
CA HIS A 73 -26.03 -8.23 29.78
C HIS A 73 -27.48 -8.58 29.43
N GLU A 74 -28.15 -7.70 28.71
CA GLU A 74 -29.55 -7.87 28.34
C GLU A 74 -29.76 -9.04 27.33
N TYR A 75 -28.87 -9.19 26.29
CA TYR A 75 -28.96 -10.36 25.41
C TYR A 75 -28.69 -11.69 26.15
N LEU A 76 -27.79 -11.71 27.13
CA LEU A 76 -27.58 -12.89 27.96
C LEU A 76 -28.80 -13.18 28.85
N ALA A 77 -29.53 -12.15 29.32
CA ALA A 77 -30.80 -12.34 30.03
C ALA A 77 -31.88 -12.96 29.11
N VAL A 78 -31.98 -12.49 27.86
CA VAL A 78 -32.83 -13.12 26.84
C VAL A 78 -32.49 -14.61 26.70
N LEU A 79 -31.20 -14.95 26.52
CA LEU A 79 -30.74 -16.32 26.29
C LEU A 79 -30.89 -17.25 27.51
N LYS A 80 -30.97 -16.70 28.73
CA LYS A 80 -31.35 -17.47 29.91
C LYS A 80 -32.84 -17.89 29.89
N LEU A 81 -33.69 -17.05 29.33
CA LEU A 81 -35.13 -17.29 29.23
C LEU A 81 -35.51 -18.08 27.97
N ALA A 82 -34.80 -17.83 26.86
CA ALA A 82 -35.02 -18.44 25.55
C ALA A 82 -33.66 -18.89 24.93
N PRO A 83 -33.12 -20.01 25.36
CA PRO A 83 -31.77 -20.49 24.94
C PRO A 83 -31.70 -20.91 23.46
N ASP A 84 -32.84 -21.15 22.82
CA ASP A 84 -32.89 -21.56 21.41
C ASP A 84 -33.28 -20.41 20.47
N LEU A 85 -33.11 -19.15 20.85
CA LEU A 85 -33.43 -17.96 20.05
C LEU A 85 -32.25 -17.54 19.19
N PRO A 86 -32.20 -17.89 17.89
CA PRO A 86 -31.02 -17.59 17.06
C PRO A 86 -30.79 -16.10 16.83
N GLU A 87 -31.84 -15.26 16.85
CA GLU A 87 -31.75 -13.80 16.74
C GLU A 87 -31.00 -13.17 17.90
N ALA A 88 -31.18 -13.68 19.11
CA ALA A 88 -30.46 -13.19 20.29
C ALA A 88 -28.96 -13.54 20.18
N TYR A 89 -28.62 -14.75 19.73
CA TYR A 89 -27.21 -15.10 19.47
C TYR A 89 -26.60 -14.27 18.33
N MET A 90 -27.34 -14.01 17.27
CA MET A 90 -26.87 -13.18 16.16
C MET A 90 -26.53 -11.76 16.66
N ASN A 91 -27.47 -11.12 17.38
CA ASN A 91 -27.26 -9.78 17.89
C ASN A 91 -26.18 -9.71 18.98
N LEU A 92 -26.10 -10.70 19.87
CA LEU A 92 -25.01 -10.82 20.85
C LEU A 92 -23.65 -10.93 20.16
N GLY A 93 -23.56 -11.70 19.07
CA GLY A 93 -22.37 -11.78 18.23
C GLY A 93 -21.98 -10.43 17.67
N LEU A 94 -22.92 -9.66 17.12
CA LEU A 94 -22.68 -8.30 16.60
C LEU A 94 -22.21 -7.33 17.70
N VAL A 95 -22.75 -7.45 18.92
CA VAL A 95 -22.29 -6.63 20.05
C VAL A 95 -20.86 -7.01 20.46
N TYR A 96 -20.54 -8.30 20.53
CA TYR A 96 -19.16 -8.74 20.79
C TYR A 96 -18.20 -8.30 19.70
N TYR A 97 -18.62 -8.34 18.44
CA TYR A 97 -17.82 -7.79 17.33
C TYR A 97 -17.53 -6.30 17.53
N ALA A 98 -18.56 -5.51 17.92
CA ALA A 98 -18.38 -4.09 18.20
C ALA A 98 -17.44 -3.82 19.38
N GLN A 99 -17.35 -4.76 20.35
CA GLN A 99 -16.38 -4.75 21.44
C GLN A 99 -15.00 -5.28 21.03
N SER A 100 -14.77 -5.64 19.77
CA SER A 100 -13.55 -6.31 19.27
C SER A 100 -13.30 -7.70 19.93
N LYS A 101 -14.31 -8.30 20.56
CA LYS A 101 -14.25 -9.64 21.15
C LYS A 101 -14.60 -10.70 20.10
N PHE A 102 -13.77 -10.80 19.05
CA PHE A 102 -14.05 -11.60 17.86
C PHE A 102 -14.26 -13.10 18.16
N GLY A 103 -13.55 -13.67 19.17
CA GLY A 103 -13.73 -15.06 19.59
C GLY A 103 -15.10 -15.31 20.24
N ASP A 104 -15.63 -14.37 21.03
CA ASP A 104 -16.96 -14.45 21.63
C ASP A 104 -18.04 -14.26 20.57
N SER A 105 -17.83 -13.29 19.66
CA SER A 105 -18.68 -13.05 18.49
C SER A 105 -18.82 -14.31 17.65
N ALA A 106 -17.71 -14.93 17.24
CA ALA A 106 -17.69 -16.15 16.44
C ALA A 106 -18.46 -17.29 17.11
N ARG A 107 -18.32 -17.46 18.43
CA ARG A 107 -19.07 -18.49 19.17
C ARG A 107 -20.58 -18.25 19.17
N ALA A 108 -20.99 -17.00 19.39
CA ALA A 108 -22.40 -16.62 19.37
C ALA A 108 -23.01 -16.81 17.95
N LEU A 109 -22.32 -16.28 16.92
CA LEU A 109 -22.75 -16.41 15.53
C LEU A 109 -22.82 -17.88 15.06
N ALA A 110 -21.81 -18.69 15.42
CA ALA A 110 -21.84 -20.12 15.11
C ALA A 110 -23.03 -20.83 15.77
N THR A 111 -23.42 -20.41 16.98
CA THR A 111 -24.61 -20.94 17.66
C THR A 111 -25.89 -20.51 16.94
N ALA A 112 -26.01 -19.24 16.53
CA ALA A 112 -27.12 -18.76 15.72
C ALA A 112 -27.28 -19.58 14.42
N GLY A 113 -26.15 -19.83 13.72
CA GLY A 113 -26.14 -20.64 12.49
C GLY A 113 -26.52 -22.10 12.69
N LYS A 114 -26.17 -22.70 13.83
CA LYS A 114 -26.60 -24.06 14.20
C LYS A 114 -28.09 -24.14 14.49
N LEU A 115 -28.63 -23.15 15.20
CA LEU A 115 -30.07 -23.08 15.54
C LEU A 115 -30.92 -22.78 14.31
N ARG A 116 -30.42 -21.93 13.41
CA ARG A 116 -31.10 -21.62 12.14
C ARG A 116 -30.13 -21.67 10.97
N PRO A 117 -29.96 -22.84 10.33
CA PRO A 117 -29.14 -22.96 9.13
C PRO A 117 -29.61 -22.01 8.01
N GLY A 118 -28.69 -21.32 7.38
CA GLY A 118 -28.98 -20.34 6.31
C GLY A 118 -29.51 -18.98 6.81
N MET A 119 -29.46 -18.69 8.09
CA MET A 119 -29.79 -17.36 8.62
C MET A 119 -28.94 -16.28 7.98
N ARG A 120 -29.59 -15.27 7.35
CA ARG A 120 -28.89 -14.18 6.68
C ARG A 120 -27.95 -13.43 7.65
N GLY A 121 -26.80 -13.05 7.16
CA GLY A 121 -25.79 -12.31 7.91
C GLY A 121 -24.86 -13.17 8.78
N VAL A 122 -25.27 -14.36 9.21
CA VAL A 122 -24.44 -15.22 10.05
C VAL A 122 -23.15 -15.61 9.32
N SER A 123 -23.25 -16.06 8.07
CA SER A 123 -22.06 -16.45 7.28
C SER A 123 -21.13 -15.27 7.03
N LEU A 124 -21.67 -14.06 6.83
CA LEU A 124 -20.88 -12.86 6.65
C LEU A 124 -20.10 -12.51 7.92
N TRP A 125 -20.79 -12.30 9.03
CA TRP A 125 -20.17 -11.83 10.26
C TRP A 125 -19.25 -12.88 10.89
N LEU A 126 -19.64 -14.15 10.85
CA LEU A 126 -18.74 -15.24 11.28
C LEU A 126 -17.50 -15.32 10.39
N GLY A 127 -17.65 -15.14 9.07
CA GLY A 127 -16.52 -15.10 8.16
C GLY A 127 -15.59 -13.90 8.42
N ILE A 128 -16.13 -12.74 8.77
CA ILE A 128 -15.36 -11.57 9.18
C ILE A 128 -14.61 -11.84 10.49
N ASP A 129 -15.27 -12.43 11.49
CA ASP A 129 -14.63 -12.81 12.75
C ASP A 129 -13.45 -13.77 12.52
N GLU A 130 -13.63 -14.78 11.65
CA GLU A 130 -12.54 -15.71 11.33
C GLU A 130 -11.37 -15.03 10.61
N VAL A 131 -11.61 -13.99 9.78
CA VAL A 131 -10.54 -13.16 9.23
C VAL A 131 -9.81 -12.42 10.34
N ARG A 132 -10.56 -11.79 11.27
CA ARG A 132 -10.01 -11.06 12.42
C ARG A 132 -9.21 -11.94 13.38
N LEU A 133 -9.60 -13.20 13.51
CA LEU A 133 -8.90 -14.22 14.30
C LEU A 133 -7.72 -14.87 13.55
N ASN A 134 -7.42 -14.40 12.33
CA ASN A 134 -6.38 -14.96 11.46
C ASN A 134 -6.60 -16.46 11.12
N HIS A 135 -7.86 -16.84 10.86
CA HIS A 135 -8.26 -18.18 10.45
C HIS A 135 -8.78 -18.19 8.99
N PRO A 136 -7.97 -17.86 7.99
CA PRO A 136 -8.44 -17.66 6.61
C PRO A 136 -9.05 -18.93 5.99
N ALA A 137 -8.57 -20.11 6.38
CA ALA A 137 -9.13 -21.38 5.89
C ALA A 137 -10.59 -21.61 6.31
N GLN A 138 -11.01 -21.04 7.44
CA GLN A 138 -12.39 -21.07 7.93
C GLN A 138 -13.22 -19.91 7.36
N ALA A 139 -12.60 -18.75 7.18
CA ALA A 139 -13.24 -17.54 6.67
C ALA A 139 -13.71 -17.69 5.21
N VAL A 140 -12.86 -18.24 4.32
CA VAL A 140 -13.17 -18.34 2.87
C VAL A 140 -14.48 -19.06 2.57
N PRO A 141 -14.79 -20.26 3.09
CA PRO A 141 -16.05 -20.92 2.80
C PRO A 141 -17.27 -20.17 3.33
N LEU A 142 -17.15 -19.51 4.50
CA LEU A 142 -18.22 -18.70 5.10
C LEU A 142 -18.53 -17.47 4.25
N LEU A 143 -17.51 -16.75 3.82
CA LEU A 143 -17.68 -15.56 2.99
C LEU A 143 -18.16 -15.89 1.56
N ARG A 144 -17.73 -17.02 0.99
CA ARG A 144 -18.33 -17.53 -0.26
C ARG A 144 -19.82 -17.81 -0.11
N GLU A 145 -20.24 -18.35 1.04
CA GLU A 145 -21.64 -18.56 1.34
C GLU A 145 -22.39 -17.24 1.48
N ALA A 146 -21.79 -16.23 2.15
CA ALA A 146 -22.37 -14.90 2.27
C ALA A 146 -22.60 -14.25 0.90
N VAL A 147 -21.59 -14.27 0.02
CA VAL A 147 -21.71 -13.77 -1.38
C VAL A 147 -22.78 -14.54 -2.16
N ARG A 148 -22.90 -15.85 -1.95
CA ARG A 148 -23.95 -16.65 -2.60
C ARG A 148 -25.35 -16.28 -2.11
N GLN A 149 -25.51 -15.96 -0.81
CA GLN A 149 -26.78 -15.55 -0.22
C GLN A 149 -27.20 -14.15 -0.68
N ASP A 150 -26.25 -13.25 -0.86
CA ASP A 150 -26.48 -11.89 -1.34
C ASP A 150 -25.32 -11.42 -2.26
N PRO A 151 -25.45 -11.66 -3.58
CA PRO A 151 -24.43 -11.23 -4.54
C PRO A 151 -24.32 -9.70 -4.70
N GLN A 152 -25.22 -8.92 -4.09
CA GLN A 152 -25.19 -7.46 -4.09
C GLN A 152 -24.60 -6.90 -2.79
N ASP A 153 -24.19 -7.75 -1.85
CA ASP A 153 -23.53 -7.34 -0.63
C ASP A 153 -22.04 -7.06 -0.89
N LYS A 154 -21.72 -5.79 -1.09
CA LYS A 154 -20.35 -5.32 -1.33
C LYS A 154 -19.39 -5.64 -0.17
N GLN A 155 -19.91 -5.70 1.07
CA GLN A 155 -19.12 -6.06 2.24
C GLN A 155 -18.69 -7.53 2.18
N ALA A 156 -19.62 -8.43 1.81
CA ALA A 156 -19.32 -9.84 1.61
C ALA A 156 -18.29 -10.07 0.49
N GLU A 157 -18.43 -9.35 -0.64
CA GLU A 157 -17.48 -9.41 -1.76
C GLU A 157 -16.08 -8.93 -1.36
N SER A 158 -15.98 -7.81 -0.65
CA SER A 158 -14.69 -7.25 -0.17
C SER A 158 -14.00 -8.17 0.84
N TRP A 159 -14.74 -8.65 1.86
CA TRP A 159 -14.18 -9.54 2.87
C TRP A 159 -13.78 -10.90 2.31
N LEU A 160 -14.47 -11.40 1.28
CA LEU A 160 -14.04 -12.60 0.58
C LEU A 160 -12.68 -12.39 -0.11
N GLY A 161 -12.48 -11.23 -0.75
CA GLY A 161 -11.18 -10.86 -1.32
C GLY A 161 -10.08 -10.87 -0.26
N THR A 162 -10.32 -10.23 0.89
CA THR A 162 -9.39 -10.20 2.03
C THR A 162 -9.10 -11.60 2.58
N ALA A 163 -10.13 -12.44 2.75
CA ALA A 163 -9.97 -13.80 3.24
C ALA A 163 -9.14 -14.67 2.28
N LEU A 164 -9.38 -14.54 0.97
CA LEU A 164 -8.60 -15.24 -0.06
C LEU A 164 -7.14 -14.80 -0.04
N TRP A 165 -6.89 -13.49 0.13
CA TRP A 165 -5.54 -12.96 0.26
C TRP A 165 -4.82 -13.57 1.48
N ASN A 166 -5.45 -13.53 2.65
CA ASN A 166 -4.89 -14.07 3.88
C ASN A 166 -4.70 -15.60 3.83
N ALA A 167 -5.47 -16.29 2.97
CA ALA A 167 -5.30 -17.72 2.68
C ALA A 167 -4.14 -18.01 1.69
N GLY A 168 -3.40 -17.00 1.24
CA GLY A 168 -2.34 -17.14 0.23
C GLY A 168 -2.85 -17.38 -1.19
N GLN A 169 -4.15 -17.22 -1.45
CA GLN A 169 -4.78 -17.42 -2.75
C GLN A 169 -4.81 -16.09 -3.54
N MET A 170 -3.63 -15.52 -3.80
CA MET A 170 -3.45 -14.19 -4.37
C MET A 170 -4.29 -13.95 -5.64
N ASP A 171 -4.16 -14.82 -6.65
CA ASP A 171 -4.85 -14.61 -7.94
C ASP A 171 -6.37 -14.72 -7.79
N ALA A 172 -6.84 -15.59 -6.89
CA ALA A 172 -8.26 -15.69 -6.57
C ALA A 172 -8.78 -14.42 -5.84
N ALA A 173 -7.96 -13.84 -4.95
CA ALA A 173 -8.27 -12.59 -4.26
C ALA A 173 -8.38 -11.42 -5.25
N LEU A 174 -7.39 -11.27 -6.15
CA LEU A 174 -7.39 -10.23 -7.18
C LEU A 174 -8.60 -10.37 -8.12
N LEU A 175 -8.92 -11.59 -8.56
CA LEU A 175 -10.09 -11.86 -9.39
C LEU A 175 -11.39 -11.48 -8.68
N GLN A 176 -11.50 -11.82 -7.39
CA GLN A 176 -12.68 -11.55 -6.57
C GLN A 176 -12.87 -10.04 -6.37
N LEU A 177 -11.81 -9.32 -5.97
CA LEU A 177 -11.86 -7.88 -5.76
C LEU A 177 -12.13 -7.11 -7.06
N ARG A 178 -11.54 -7.54 -8.19
CA ARG A 178 -11.83 -6.96 -9.51
C ARG A 178 -13.30 -7.11 -9.90
N LYS A 179 -13.87 -8.31 -9.69
CA LYS A 179 -15.29 -8.55 -9.92
C LYS A 179 -16.15 -7.61 -9.07
N ALA A 180 -15.81 -7.46 -7.78
CA ALA A 180 -16.52 -6.58 -6.87
C ALA A 180 -16.40 -5.10 -7.29
N ALA A 181 -15.21 -4.61 -7.63
CA ALA A 181 -15.00 -3.25 -8.11
C ALA A 181 -15.72 -2.97 -9.45
N ALA A 182 -15.77 -3.94 -10.36
CA ALA A 182 -16.55 -3.81 -11.60
C ALA A 182 -18.07 -3.72 -11.34
N GLN A 183 -18.55 -4.33 -10.28
CA GLN A 183 -19.97 -4.27 -9.87
C GLN A 183 -20.30 -2.97 -9.12
N PHE A 184 -19.35 -2.42 -8.38
CA PHE A 184 -19.48 -1.21 -7.57
C PHE A 184 -18.32 -0.23 -7.89
N PRO A 185 -18.29 0.38 -9.08
CA PRO A 185 -17.11 1.08 -9.60
C PRO A 185 -16.75 2.36 -8.83
N ASP A 186 -17.69 2.95 -8.09
CA ASP A 186 -17.49 4.17 -7.32
C ASP A 186 -17.37 3.91 -5.80
N ASP A 187 -17.21 2.65 -5.39
CA ASP A 187 -17.11 2.30 -3.97
C ASP A 187 -15.67 2.47 -3.45
N PRO A 188 -15.42 3.42 -2.51
CA PRO A 188 -14.07 3.72 -2.05
C PRO A 188 -13.38 2.54 -1.35
N ASP A 189 -14.13 1.72 -0.59
CA ASP A 189 -13.59 0.58 0.14
C ASP A 189 -13.08 -0.50 -0.84
N LEU A 190 -13.82 -0.73 -1.93
CA LEU A 190 -13.43 -1.69 -2.97
C LEU A 190 -12.29 -1.18 -3.85
N LEU A 191 -12.31 0.10 -4.24
CA LEU A 191 -11.22 0.72 -5.00
C LEU A 191 -9.90 0.69 -4.22
N PHE A 192 -9.95 1.03 -2.94
CA PHE A 192 -8.79 0.94 -2.04
C PHE A 192 -8.31 -0.51 -1.91
N SER A 193 -9.22 -1.44 -1.59
CA SER A 193 -8.88 -2.86 -1.39
C SER A 193 -8.26 -3.48 -2.65
N LEU A 194 -8.77 -3.16 -3.83
CA LEU A 194 -8.23 -3.64 -5.10
C LEU A 194 -6.85 -3.03 -5.38
N GLY A 195 -6.70 -1.72 -5.21
CA GLY A 195 -5.42 -1.02 -5.36
C GLY A 195 -4.35 -1.58 -4.45
N GLU A 196 -4.64 -1.75 -3.16
CA GLU A 196 -3.75 -2.34 -2.16
C GLU A 196 -3.38 -3.80 -2.49
N ALA A 197 -4.37 -4.62 -2.88
CA ALA A 197 -4.11 -6.01 -3.23
C ALA A 197 -3.15 -6.13 -4.43
N TYR A 198 -3.35 -5.32 -5.47
CA TYR A 198 -2.43 -5.29 -6.62
C TYR A 198 -1.05 -4.75 -6.24
N GLY A 199 -0.97 -3.72 -5.41
CA GLY A 199 0.30 -3.18 -4.91
C GLY A 199 1.09 -4.23 -4.10
N LYS A 200 0.43 -4.94 -3.19
CA LYS A 200 1.02 -6.04 -2.41
C LYS A 200 1.45 -7.21 -3.31
N ALA A 201 0.63 -7.59 -4.29
CA ALA A 201 0.97 -8.64 -5.24
C ALA A 201 2.23 -8.28 -6.06
N ALA A 202 2.31 -7.04 -6.54
CA ALA A 202 3.46 -6.56 -7.28
C ALA A 202 4.74 -6.57 -6.43
N ARG A 203 4.68 -6.12 -5.16
CA ARG A 203 5.81 -6.17 -4.22
C ARG A 203 6.29 -7.60 -3.97
N GLN A 204 5.39 -8.49 -3.56
CA GLN A 204 5.74 -9.88 -3.28
C GLN A 204 6.36 -10.58 -4.48
N GLN A 205 5.82 -10.34 -5.68
CA GLN A 205 6.37 -10.90 -6.90
C GLN A 205 7.70 -10.28 -7.29
N SER A 206 7.90 -8.99 -7.02
CA SER A 206 9.18 -8.31 -7.23
C SER A 206 10.27 -8.88 -6.33
N GLU A 207 9.96 -9.11 -5.06
CA GLU A 207 10.89 -9.75 -4.10
C GLU A 207 11.27 -11.15 -4.55
N GLN A 208 10.29 -11.98 -4.90
CA GLN A 208 10.54 -13.33 -5.42
C GLN A 208 11.34 -13.31 -6.72
N LEU A 209 11.04 -12.37 -7.61
CA LEU A 209 11.77 -12.22 -8.87
C LEU A 209 13.23 -11.80 -8.63
N LEU A 210 13.48 -10.93 -7.66
CA LEU A 210 14.84 -10.52 -7.26
C LEU A 210 15.65 -11.72 -6.74
N GLU A 211 15.05 -12.58 -5.92
CA GLU A 211 15.68 -13.81 -5.43
C GLU A 211 16.01 -14.76 -6.60
N ASP A 212 15.04 -15.03 -7.46
CA ASP A 212 15.16 -15.96 -8.58
C ASP A 212 16.10 -15.44 -9.69
N SER A 213 16.20 -14.12 -9.85
CA SER A 213 17.02 -13.45 -10.86
C SER A 213 18.36 -12.93 -10.32
N ALA A 214 18.75 -13.30 -9.11
CA ALA A 214 19.97 -12.78 -8.48
C ALA A 214 21.20 -12.88 -9.42
N GLY A 215 21.89 -11.77 -9.61
CA GLY A 215 23.05 -11.71 -10.47
C GLY A 215 22.77 -11.63 -11.98
N THR A 216 21.53 -11.49 -12.42
CA THR A 216 21.15 -11.30 -13.83
C THR A 216 20.97 -9.81 -14.19
N ALA A 217 20.84 -9.51 -15.49
CA ALA A 217 20.50 -8.17 -15.96
C ALA A 217 19.13 -7.69 -15.45
N ILE A 218 18.18 -8.61 -15.29
CA ILE A 218 16.81 -8.32 -14.83
C ILE A 218 16.83 -7.84 -13.38
N SER A 219 17.60 -8.48 -12.49
CA SER A 219 17.72 -8.01 -11.11
C SER A 219 18.27 -6.58 -11.02
N ASP A 220 19.26 -6.24 -11.85
CA ASP A 220 19.79 -4.87 -11.90
C ASP A 220 18.74 -3.87 -12.45
N ARG A 221 17.91 -4.25 -13.42
CA ARG A 221 16.81 -3.40 -13.90
C ARG A 221 15.76 -3.16 -12.82
N ILE A 222 15.40 -4.19 -12.03
CA ILE A 222 14.46 -4.05 -10.91
C ILE A 222 15.00 -3.06 -9.87
N TYR A 223 16.28 -3.22 -9.45
CA TYR A 223 16.91 -2.27 -8.53
C TYR A 223 16.94 -0.84 -9.11
N ALA A 224 17.26 -0.72 -10.39
CA ALA A 224 17.29 0.59 -11.05
C ALA A 224 15.90 1.25 -11.05
N SER A 225 14.82 0.50 -11.32
CA SER A 225 13.47 1.03 -11.30
C SER A 225 13.03 1.46 -9.90
N THR A 226 13.50 0.77 -8.84
CA THR A 226 13.25 1.16 -7.44
C THR A 226 13.95 2.47 -7.11
N TYR A 227 15.26 2.56 -7.40
CA TYR A 227 16.00 3.81 -7.16
C TYR A 227 15.53 4.99 -8.01
N ALA A 228 15.05 4.73 -9.24
CA ALA A 228 14.47 5.78 -10.08
C ALA A 228 13.15 6.32 -9.49
N ALA A 229 12.32 5.45 -8.90
CA ALA A 229 11.11 5.87 -8.19
C ALA A 229 11.41 6.72 -6.94
N ASP A 230 12.55 6.48 -6.29
CA ASP A 230 13.05 7.27 -5.16
C ASP A 230 13.85 8.52 -5.61
N HIS A 231 13.90 8.80 -6.93
CA HIS A 231 14.71 9.86 -7.54
C HIS A 231 16.22 9.75 -7.29
N ASP A 232 16.74 8.59 -6.85
CA ASP A 232 18.18 8.31 -6.75
C ASP A 232 18.74 7.89 -8.11
N TRP A 233 18.82 8.88 -9.00
CA TRP A 233 19.27 8.67 -10.38
C TRP A 233 20.69 8.11 -10.47
N THR A 234 21.54 8.39 -9.48
CA THR A 234 22.93 7.91 -9.45
C THR A 234 22.99 6.41 -9.23
N LYS A 235 22.22 5.89 -8.27
CA LYS A 235 22.14 4.44 -8.05
C LYS A 235 21.42 3.74 -9.18
N ALA A 236 20.33 4.32 -9.70
CA ALA A 236 19.62 3.80 -10.88
C ALA A 236 20.57 3.65 -12.08
N GLU A 237 21.36 4.68 -12.42
CA GLU A 237 22.40 4.65 -13.46
C GLU A 237 23.41 3.52 -13.21
N GLY A 238 23.90 3.37 -11.97
CA GLY A 238 24.86 2.34 -11.59
C GLY A 238 24.34 0.93 -11.85
N HIS A 239 23.09 0.66 -11.51
CA HIS A 239 22.43 -0.62 -11.75
C HIS A 239 22.20 -0.87 -13.26
N LEU A 240 21.70 0.10 -14.01
CA LEU A 240 21.47 -0.07 -15.46
C LEU A 240 22.76 -0.29 -16.22
N ARG A 241 23.85 0.38 -15.85
CA ARG A 241 25.16 0.08 -16.42
C ARG A 241 25.64 -1.35 -16.11
N ARG A 242 25.29 -1.91 -14.95
CA ARG A 242 25.53 -3.33 -14.64
C ARG A 242 24.65 -4.25 -15.48
N ALA A 243 23.37 -3.92 -15.63
CA ALA A 243 22.44 -4.67 -16.48
C ALA A 243 22.96 -4.78 -17.92
N ILE A 244 23.38 -3.65 -18.52
CA ILE A 244 23.96 -3.61 -19.87
C ILE A 244 25.28 -4.39 -19.96
N ARG A 245 26.14 -4.38 -18.93
CA ARG A 245 27.35 -5.21 -18.92
C ARG A 245 27.05 -6.71 -18.91
N ARG A 246 25.93 -7.13 -18.28
CA ARG A 246 25.49 -8.54 -18.23
C ARG A 246 24.78 -8.96 -19.51
N ASP A 247 23.98 -8.08 -20.08
CA ASP A 247 23.29 -8.26 -21.35
C ASP A 247 23.41 -7.01 -22.23
N PRO A 248 24.47 -6.93 -23.07
CA PRO A 248 24.69 -5.79 -23.96
C PRO A 248 23.64 -5.64 -25.08
N ASN A 249 22.80 -6.65 -25.30
CA ASN A 249 21.75 -6.64 -26.31
C ASN A 249 20.36 -6.34 -25.73
N SER A 250 20.26 -6.05 -24.45
CA SER A 250 18.99 -5.67 -23.80
C SER A 250 18.55 -4.30 -24.28
N VAL A 251 17.58 -4.26 -25.19
CA VAL A 251 16.94 -3.03 -25.68
C VAL A 251 16.38 -2.23 -24.50
N ASP A 252 15.66 -2.92 -23.61
CA ASP A 252 15.02 -2.29 -22.45
C ASP A 252 16.01 -1.65 -21.48
N ALA A 253 17.17 -2.31 -21.22
CA ALA A 253 18.17 -1.72 -20.34
C ALA A 253 18.77 -0.43 -20.92
N HIS A 254 18.92 -0.36 -22.25
CA HIS A 254 19.34 0.87 -22.92
C HIS A 254 18.25 1.96 -22.88
N LEU A 255 16.97 1.58 -23.04
CA LEU A 255 15.84 2.50 -22.95
C LEU A 255 15.71 3.05 -21.51
N ASP A 256 15.78 2.17 -20.49
CA ASP A 256 15.73 2.56 -19.09
C ASP A 256 16.90 3.52 -18.72
N LEU A 257 18.11 3.24 -19.22
CA LEU A 257 19.28 4.11 -18.97
C LEU A 257 19.14 5.46 -19.68
N ALA A 258 18.58 5.48 -20.87
CA ALA A 258 18.29 6.73 -21.57
C ALA A 258 17.29 7.61 -20.79
N GLU A 259 16.26 7.00 -20.21
CA GLU A 259 15.29 7.71 -19.38
C GLU A 259 15.93 8.27 -18.11
N VAL A 260 16.78 7.51 -17.43
CA VAL A 260 17.56 8.00 -16.28
C VAL A 260 18.44 9.19 -16.67
N PHE A 261 19.14 9.14 -17.80
CA PHE A 261 19.94 10.27 -18.27
C PHE A 261 19.09 11.49 -18.65
N LEU A 262 17.90 11.26 -19.20
CA LEU A 262 16.96 12.33 -19.53
C LEU A 262 16.50 13.05 -18.26
N ASN A 263 16.15 12.31 -17.20
CA ASN A 263 15.76 12.90 -15.91
C ASN A 263 16.93 13.63 -15.20
N GLN A 264 18.18 13.28 -15.53
CA GLN A 264 19.38 14.01 -15.11
C GLN A 264 19.76 15.17 -16.06
N ALA A 265 18.92 15.49 -17.07
CA ALA A 265 19.20 16.46 -18.14
C ALA A 265 20.49 16.17 -18.95
N LYS A 266 21.00 14.93 -18.92
CA LYS A 266 22.20 14.49 -19.65
C LYS A 266 21.86 14.08 -21.10
N LEU A 267 21.35 15.02 -21.91
CA LEU A 267 20.86 14.74 -23.28
C LEU A 267 21.84 13.97 -24.18
N PRO A 268 23.16 14.29 -24.25
CA PRO A 268 24.08 13.55 -25.12
C PRO A 268 24.18 12.07 -24.74
N ALA A 269 24.22 11.76 -23.44
CA ALA A 269 24.30 10.39 -22.94
C ALA A 269 23.00 9.63 -23.20
N ALA A 270 21.84 10.28 -23.02
CA ALA A 270 20.55 9.71 -23.35
C ALA A 270 20.42 9.36 -24.84
N ILE A 271 20.86 10.28 -25.74
CA ILE A 271 20.89 10.04 -27.20
C ILE A 271 21.75 8.82 -27.53
N GLU A 272 22.94 8.69 -26.93
CA GLU A 272 23.81 7.52 -27.18
C GLU A 272 23.10 6.21 -26.83
N GLN A 273 22.43 6.14 -25.68
CA GLN A 273 21.73 4.90 -25.28
C GLN A 273 20.53 4.60 -26.19
N LEU A 274 19.77 5.60 -26.61
CA LEU A 274 18.66 5.41 -27.56
C LEU A 274 19.14 4.98 -28.94
N GLU A 275 20.27 5.48 -29.43
CA GLU A 275 20.86 5.01 -30.66
C GLU A 275 21.33 3.54 -30.56
N ARG A 276 21.83 3.11 -29.38
CA ARG A 276 22.13 1.69 -29.12
C ARG A 276 20.84 0.86 -29.17
N ALA A 277 19.80 1.27 -28.48
CA ALA A 277 18.49 0.60 -28.51
C ALA A 277 17.95 0.52 -29.95
N ARG A 278 18.07 1.60 -30.74
CA ARG A 278 17.62 1.66 -32.15
C ARG A 278 18.40 0.71 -33.05
N VAL A 279 19.69 0.55 -32.85
CA VAL A 279 20.50 -0.43 -33.62
C VAL A 279 20.04 -1.85 -33.31
N LEU A 280 19.71 -2.15 -32.05
CA LEU A 280 19.24 -3.48 -31.63
C LEU A 280 17.79 -3.74 -32.08
N SER A 281 16.93 -2.71 -32.10
CA SER A 281 15.52 -2.84 -32.50
C SER A 281 15.08 -1.66 -33.39
N PRO A 282 15.46 -1.67 -34.70
CA PRO A 282 15.28 -0.51 -35.57
C PRO A 282 13.84 -0.22 -36.01
N LYS A 283 12.91 -1.16 -35.77
CA LYS A 283 11.49 -1.03 -36.11
C LYS A 283 10.57 -0.89 -34.89
N SER A 284 11.11 -0.89 -33.68
CA SER A 284 10.32 -0.69 -32.47
C SER A 284 9.74 0.72 -32.44
N ALA A 285 8.43 0.81 -32.29
CA ALA A 285 7.75 2.10 -32.16
C ALA A 285 8.21 2.83 -30.88
N THR A 286 8.42 2.10 -29.78
CA THR A 286 8.99 2.62 -28.53
C THR A 286 10.34 3.31 -28.77
N THR A 287 11.28 2.61 -29.43
CA THR A 287 12.61 3.15 -29.68
C THR A 287 12.59 4.36 -30.62
N LEU A 288 11.73 4.34 -31.64
CA LEU A 288 11.54 5.46 -32.56
C LEU A 288 10.90 6.66 -31.86
N ALA A 289 9.86 6.44 -31.04
CA ALA A 289 9.16 7.50 -30.32
C ALA A 289 10.07 8.19 -29.31
N LYS A 290 10.76 7.45 -28.45
CA LYS A 290 11.73 7.97 -27.46
C LYS A 290 12.89 8.71 -28.13
N SER A 291 13.43 8.21 -29.23
CA SER A 291 14.49 8.90 -29.96
C SER A 291 13.96 10.19 -30.63
N GLY A 292 12.71 10.19 -31.10
CA GLY A 292 12.05 11.38 -31.62
C GLY A 292 11.87 12.46 -30.57
N GLU A 293 11.35 12.11 -29.40
CA GLU A 293 11.21 13.00 -28.23
C GLU A 293 12.56 13.66 -27.88
N LEU A 294 13.60 12.86 -27.76
CA LEU A 294 14.91 13.36 -27.36
C LEU A 294 15.55 14.30 -28.40
N LEU A 295 15.35 14.03 -29.67
CA LEU A 295 15.77 14.95 -30.75
C LEU A 295 15.01 16.29 -30.69
N ILE A 296 13.72 16.26 -30.35
CA ILE A 296 12.90 17.45 -30.16
C ILE A 296 13.44 18.27 -28.99
N LEU A 297 13.71 17.63 -27.84
CA LEU A 297 14.30 18.26 -26.66
C LEU A 297 15.69 18.83 -26.94
N SER A 298 16.46 18.20 -27.81
CA SER A 298 17.79 18.69 -28.25
C SER A 298 17.71 19.80 -29.31
N GLY A 299 16.50 20.21 -29.72
CA GLY A 299 16.25 21.25 -30.72
C GLY A 299 16.27 20.79 -32.17
N GLN A 300 16.40 19.49 -32.44
CA GLN A 300 16.42 18.89 -33.78
C GLN A 300 14.99 18.53 -34.24
N LEU A 301 14.11 19.55 -34.30
CA LEU A 301 12.66 19.36 -34.49
C LEU A 301 12.28 18.57 -35.77
N PRO A 302 12.83 18.86 -36.98
CA PRO A 302 12.40 18.16 -38.19
C PRO A 302 12.68 16.64 -38.14
N GLU A 303 13.86 16.27 -37.64
CA GLU A 303 14.24 14.86 -37.51
C GLU A 303 13.46 14.17 -36.40
N GLY A 304 13.29 14.84 -35.26
CA GLY A 304 12.51 14.33 -34.14
C GLY A 304 11.05 14.06 -34.52
N LEU A 305 10.39 15.00 -35.18
CA LEU A 305 9.02 14.82 -35.67
C LEU A 305 8.91 13.70 -36.71
N SER A 306 9.92 13.57 -37.61
CA SER A 306 9.95 12.46 -38.56
C SER A 306 10.04 11.10 -37.85
N ARG A 307 10.81 10.98 -36.77
CA ARG A 307 10.89 9.73 -35.99
C ARG A 307 9.59 9.43 -35.22
N VAL A 308 8.95 10.43 -34.62
CA VAL A 308 7.63 10.25 -34.00
C VAL A 308 6.60 9.82 -35.04
N GLU A 309 6.61 10.39 -36.23
CA GLU A 309 5.73 9.97 -37.33
C GLU A 309 5.97 8.52 -37.77
N GLN A 310 7.25 8.09 -37.85
CA GLN A 310 7.62 6.70 -38.16
C GLN A 310 7.16 5.76 -37.05
N ALA A 311 7.30 6.15 -35.78
CA ALA A 311 6.81 5.39 -34.64
C ALA A 311 5.30 5.16 -34.73
N ILE A 312 4.53 6.22 -34.91
CA ILE A 312 3.06 6.15 -35.05
C ILE A 312 2.66 5.26 -36.25
N LYS A 313 3.36 5.34 -37.36
CA LYS A 313 3.12 4.47 -38.54
C LYS A 313 3.50 3.01 -38.29
N SER A 314 4.50 2.75 -37.43
CA SER A 314 4.93 1.40 -37.07
C SER A 314 3.93 0.74 -36.13
N ASP A 315 3.63 1.37 -35.02
CA ASP A 315 2.59 1.01 -34.04
C ASP A 315 2.19 2.26 -33.25
N GLU A 316 0.96 2.75 -33.49
CA GLU A 316 0.46 3.98 -32.89
C GLU A 316 0.35 3.84 -31.36
N SER A 317 -0.18 2.71 -30.89
CA SER A 317 -0.39 2.46 -29.46
C SER A 317 0.92 2.38 -28.69
N GLU A 318 1.89 1.62 -29.22
CA GLU A 318 3.24 1.51 -28.65
C GLU A 318 3.97 2.86 -28.64
N ALA A 319 3.80 3.67 -29.71
CA ALA A 319 4.40 4.99 -29.78
C ALA A 319 3.84 5.96 -28.74
N LEU A 320 2.51 5.96 -28.52
CA LEU A 320 1.83 6.81 -27.54
C LEU A 320 2.22 6.41 -26.11
N ASP A 321 2.22 5.13 -25.78
CA ASP A 321 2.64 4.61 -24.47
C ASP A 321 4.11 4.98 -24.17
N ALA A 322 4.99 4.82 -25.14
CA ALA A 322 6.40 5.17 -25.01
C ALA A 322 6.62 6.65 -24.66
N LEU A 323 5.73 7.53 -25.10
CA LEU A 323 5.78 8.96 -24.83
C LEU A 323 4.99 9.36 -23.57
N GLY A 324 4.51 8.38 -22.79
CA GLY A 324 3.76 8.61 -21.54
C GLY A 324 2.36 9.19 -21.77
N LEU A 325 1.78 9.01 -22.97
CA LEU A 325 0.46 9.52 -23.29
C LEU A 325 -0.61 8.47 -23.01
N PRO A 326 -1.59 8.76 -22.12
CA PRO A 326 -2.64 7.82 -21.79
C PRO A 326 -3.60 7.64 -22.95
N VAL A 327 -3.97 6.39 -23.19
CA VAL A 327 -5.08 6.06 -24.07
C VAL A 327 -6.41 6.27 -23.33
N GLU A 328 -6.43 6.04 -22.00
CA GLU A 328 -7.57 6.33 -21.10
C GLU A 328 -7.07 6.49 -19.65
N GLY A 329 -7.40 7.60 -18.98
CA GLY A 329 -7.17 7.84 -17.55
C GLY A 329 -6.18 8.98 -17.22
N PRO A 330 -6.12 9.41 -15.96
CA PRO A 330 -5.22 10.49 -15.54
C PRO A 330 -3.75 10.05 -15.53
N VAL A 331 -2.88 10.90 -16.03
CA VAL A 331 -1.41 10.70 -16.04
C VAL A 331 -0.81 11.34 -14.79
N PHE A 332 0.00 10.57 -14.09
CA PHE A 332 0.86 11.10 -13.04
C PHE A 332 2.30 11.13 -13.58
N ALA A 333 2.74 12.29 -14.05
CA ALA A 333 4.14 12.50 -14.38
C ALA A 333 4.93 12.74 -13.08
N ASP A 334 6.01 12.00 -12.88
CA ASP A 334 7.00 12.31 -11.85
C ASP A 334 7.57 13.71 -12.13
N ALA A 335 7.82 14.49 -11.06
CA ALA A 335 8.33 15.84 -11.20
C ALA A 335 9.69 15.82 -11.91
N ALA A 336 9.72 16.35 -13.14
CA ALA A 336 10.95 16.50 -13.89
C ALA A 336 11.93 17.47 -13.18
N SER A 337 13.25 17.28 -13.37
CA SER A 337 14.25 18.23 -12.86
C SER A 337 14.02 19.63 -13.47
N SER A 338 14.49 20.68 -12.75
CA SER A 338 14.33 22.07 -13.23
C SER A 338 14.94 22.29 -14.62
N GLU A 339 16.06 21.62 -14.89
CA GLU A 339 16.74 21.65 -16.18
C GLU A 339 15.93 20.97 -17.29
N LEU A 340 15.33 19.82 -16.99
CA LEU A 340 14.49 19.10 -17.93
C LEU A 340 13.20 19.88 -18.21
N LEU A 341 12.59 20.50 -17.19
CA LEU A 341 11.43 21.38 -17.35
C LEU A 341 11.73 22.55 -18.29
N ALA A 342 12.91 23.19 -18.14
CA ALA A 342 13.32 24.27 -19.04
C ALA A 342 13.48 23.80 -20.49
N LEU A 343 13.99 22.59 -20.71
CA LEU A 343 14.10 21.98 -22.03
C LEU A 343 12.71 21.66 -22.64
N CYS A 344 11.78 21.15 -21.82
CA CYS A 344 10.41 20.89 -22.25
C CYS A 344 9.71 22.18 -22.70
N HIS A 345 9.74 23.25 -21.87
CA HIS A 345 9.11 24.53 -22.19
C HIS A 345 9.72 25.17 -23.46
N ALA A 346 11.05 25.09 -23.64
CA ALA A 346 11.69 25.60 -24.85
C ALA A 346 11.30 24.81 -26.11
N ALA A 347 11.03 23.52 -26.00
CA ALA A 347 10.57 22.68 -27.10
C ALA A 347 9.08 22.91 -27.38
N GLU A 348 8.25 23.05 -26.35
CA GLU A 348 6.81 23.39 -26.44
C GLU A 348 6.61 24.70 -27.22
N GLU A 349 7.30 25.79 -26.84
CA GLU A 349 7.22 27.09 -27.52
C GLU A 349 7.55 26.96 -29.01
N LYS A 350 8.59 26.19 -29.36
CA LYS A 350 8.96 25.98 -30.77
C LYS A 350 7.93 25.17 -31.56
N LEU A 351 7.36 24.12 -30.93
CA LEU A 351 6.33 23.29 -31.56
C LEU A 351 5.01 24.07 -31.74
N GLU A 352 4.66 24.91 -30.76
CA GLU A 352 3.48 25.80 -30.86
C GLU A 352 3.62 26.80 -31.98
N ALA A 353 4.80 27.39 -32.15
CA ALA A 353 5.07 28.38 -33.20
C ALA A 353 5.02 27.78 -34.62
N MET A 354 5.04 26.44 -34.77
CA MET A 354 4.94 25.81 -36.09
C MET A 354 3.55 25.97 -36.71
N GLN A 355 3.48 26.51 -37.92
CA GLN A 355 2.22 26.73 -38.65
C GLN A 355 1.60 25.44 -39.21
N SER A 356 2.38 24.36 -39.33
CA SER A 356 1.87 23.10 -39.86
C SER A 356 1.35 22.24 -38.71
N SER A 357 0.11 21.77 -38.79
CA SER A 357 -0.47 20.80 -37.88
C SER A 357 -0.24 19.39 -38.43
N SER A 358 0.47 18.55 -37.69
CA SER A 358 0.63 17.12 -38.00
C SER A 358 0.35 16.30 -36.73
N ILE A 359 -0.09 15.05 -36.90
CA ILE A 359 -0.32 14.12 -35.77
C ILE A 359 0.97 13.99 -34.94
N ALA A 360 2.12 13.84 -35.60
CA ALA A 360 3.41 13.72 -34.93
C ALA A 360 3.75 14.96 -34.06
N ARG A 361 3.42 16.17 -34.54
CA ARG A 361 3.60 17.40 -33.76
C ARG A 361 2.67 17.44 -32.55
N ASP A 362 1.40 17.10 -32.74
CA ASP A 362 0.43 17.13 -31.64
C ASP A 362 0.75 16.03 -30.60
N VAL A 363 1.18 14.84 -31.02
CA VAL A 363 1.67 13.76 -30.14
C VAL A 363 2.91 14.22 -29.35
N ALA A 364 3.90 14.78 -30.03
CA ALA A 364 5.11 15.29 -29.38
C ALA A 364 4.80 16.42 -28.38
N LEU A 365 3.90 17.34 -28.74
CA LEU A 365 3.48 18.44 -27.88
C LEU A 365 2.73 17.91 -26.64
N ALA A 366 1.83 16.95 -26.81
CA ALA A 366 1.14 16.32 -25.69
C ALA A 366 2.13 15.60 -24.75
N ALA A 367 3.14 14.91 -25.28
CA ALA A 367 4.19 14.25 -24.50
C ALA A 367 5.00 15.26 -23.66
N LEU A 368 5.37 16.39 -24.25
CA LEU A 368 6.09 17.45 -23.53
C LEU A 368 5.25 18.06 -22.41
N TYR A 369 3.98 18.38 -22.66
CA TYR A 369 3.07 18.87 -21.61
C TYR A 369 2.87 17.87 -20.47
N THR A 370 2.81 16.57 -20.79
CA THR A 370 2.76 15.51 -19.76
C THR A 370 4.05 15.53 -18.93
N ARG A 371 5.21 15.64 -19.57
CA ARG A 371 6.51 15.67 -18.88
C ARG A 371 6.74 16.96 -18.11
N SER A 372 6.23 18.10 -18.56
CA SER A 372 6.29 19.37 -17.82
C SER A 372 5.22 19.52 -16.73
N GLY A 373 4.28 18.58 -16.65
CA GLY A 373 3.21 18.57 -15.64
C GLY A 373 2.03 19.50 -15.97
N ASP A 374 1.90 20.01 -17.22
CA ASP A 374 0.69 20.70 -17.68
C ASP A 374 -0.34 19.70 -18.23
N ASP A 375 -0.95 18.95 -17.31
CA ASP A 375 -1.96 17.93 -17.63
C ASP A 375 -3.15 18.50 -18.40
N ALA A 376 -3.52 19.77 -18.15
CA ALA A 376 -4.63 20.42 -18.83
C ALA A 376 -4.30 20.71 -20.30
N ALA A 377 -3.08 21.13 -20.60
CA ALA A 377 -2.62 21.31 -21.98
C ALA A 377 -2.44 19.95 -22.66
N ALA A 378 -1.83 18.98 -22.01
CA ALA A 378 -1.69 17.61 -22.52
C ALA A 378 -3.05 17.04 -22.93
N ALA A 379 -4.06 17.09 -22.05
CA ALA A 379 -5.41 16.59 -22.31
C ALA A 379 -6.08 17.27 -23.51
N ARG A 380 -5.94 18.60 -23.64
CA ARG A 380 -6.50 19.35 -24.79
C ARG A 380 -5.88 18.91 -26.12
N VAL A 381 -4.58 18.72 -26.14
CA VAL A 381 -3.88 18.27 -27.36
C VAL A 381 -4.21 16.80 -27.65
N TYR A 382 -4.22 15.96 -26.64
CA TYR A 382 -4.54 14.55 -26.77
C TYR A 382 -5.95 14.30 -27.33
N GLN A 383 -6.96 15.06 -26.89
CA GLN A 383 -8.32 14.96 -27.46
C GLN A 383 -8.37 15.20 -28.97
N ARG A 384 -7.42 15.95 -29.53
CA ARG A 384 -7.30 16.13 -30.99
C ARG A 384 -6.70 14.88 -31.65
N VAL A 385 -5.69 14.27 -31.01
CA VAL A 385 -5.02 13.05 -31.51
C VAL A 385 -5.98 11.86 -31.49
N ALA A 386 -6.74 11.68 -30.40
CA ALA A 386 -7.63 10.52 -30.19
C ALA A 386 -8.82 10.43 -31.17
N ARG A 387 -9.06 11.46 -32.00
CA ARG A 387 -10.13 11.46 -33.01
C ARG A 387 -9.77 10.80 -34.34
N THR A 388 -8.58 10.21 -34.47
CA THR A 388 -8.10 9.61 -35.72
C THR A 388 -8.18 8.06 -35.66
N PRO A 389 -8.99 7.38 -36.48
CA PRO A 389 -9.15 5.93 -36.43
C PRO A 389 -8.16 5.22 -37.35
N GLN A 390 -7.41 4.23 -36.87
CA GLN A 390 -7.00 3.02 -37.62
C GLN A 390 -6.12 2.10 -36.77
N ILE A 391 -6.56 0.85 -36.51
CA ILE A 391 -5.69 -0.25 -36.04
C ILE A 391 -6.11 -1.55 -36.72
N ALA A 392 -5.14 -2.22 -37.36
CA ALA A 392 -5.31 -3.55 -37.95
C ALA A 392 -5.05 -4.66 -36.93
N LYS A 393 -5.96 -5.65 -36.86
CA LYS A 393 -5.85 -6.83 -35.99
C LYS A 393 -4.98 -7.92 -36.64
N GLN A 394 -3.92 -8.36 -35.97
CA GLN A 394 -3.24 -9.64 -36.22
C GLN A 394 -3.25 -10.49 -34.95
N THR A 395 -3.47 -11.80 -35.12
CA THR A 395 -3.41 -12.81 -34.05
C THR A 395 -1.96 -13.01 -33.62
N LYS A 396 -1.64 -12.61 -32.39
CA LYS A 396 -0.31 -12.71 -31.79
C LYS A 396 -0.31 -13.79 -30.68
N SER A 397 0.86 -14.32 -30.30
CA SER A 397 1.04 -15.20 -29.14
C SER A 397 0.56 -14.51 -27.86
N ASP A 398 0.29 -15.28 -26.78
CA ASP A 398 -0.16 -14.69 -25.51
C ASP A 398 0.80 -13.63 -24.97
N LEU A 399 2.12 -13.81 -25.12
CA LEU A 399 3.09 -12.80 -24.74
C LEU A 399 2.96 -11.53 -25.60
N ALA A 400 2.83 -11.69 -26.93
CA ALA A 400 2.62 -10.56 -27.82
C ALA A 400 1.26 -9.88 -27.62
N GLN A 401 0.20 -10.63 -27.23
CA GLN A 401 -1.07 -10.06 -26.81
C GLN A 401 -0.95 -9.29 -25.51
N ALA A 402 -0.14 -9.76 -24.56
CA ALA A 402 0.14 -9.06 -23.33
C ALA A 402 0.84 -7.72 -23.58
N MET A 403 1.90 -7.73 -24.36
CA MET A 403 2.65 -6.51 -24.72
C MET A 403 1.76 -5.51 -25.45
N ASP A 404 0.97 -5.95 -26.42
CA ASP A 404 0.00 -5.13 -27.13
C ASP A 404 -1.08 -4.52 -26.20
N ALA A 405 -1.56 -5.30 -25.21
CA ALA A 405 -2.51 -4.83 -24.23
C ALA A 405 -1.86 -3.84 -23.24
N MET A 406 -0.58 -4.03 -22.89
CA MET A 406 0.18 -3.08 -22.05
C MET A 406 0.34 -1.74 -22.75
N HIS A 407 0.69 -1.74 -24.02
CA HIS A 407 0.81 -0.51 -24.84
C HIS A 407 -0.53 0.21 -25.04
N GLN A 408 -1.64 -0.52 -25.02
CA GLN A 408 -2.98 0.05 -25.08
C GLN A 408 -3.57 0.39 -23.69
N HIS A 409 -2.76 0.38 -22.64
CA HIS A 409 -3.17 0.55 -21.24
C HIS A 409 -4.32 -0.36 -20.79
N ARG A 410 -4.58 -1.44 -21.53
CA ARG A 410 -5.54 -2.48 -21.16
C ARG A 410 -4.90 -3.45 -20.17
N ASN A 411 -4.54 -2.91 -19.00
CA ASN A 411 -3.71 -3.60 -18.00
C ASN A 411 -4.29 -4.95 -17.55
N GLU A 412 -5.61 -5.06 -17.41
CA GLU A 412 -6.27 -6.32 -17.04
C GLU A 412 -6.17 -7.39 -18.15
N ALA A 413 -6.25 -6.96 -19.42
CA ALA A 413 -6.07 -7.86 -20.55
C ALA A 413 -4.59 -8.30 -20.67
N ALA A 414 -3.66 -7.39 -20.39
CA ALA A 414 -2.23 -7.68 -20.32
C ALA A 414 -1.92 -8.69 -19.20
N GLU A 415 -2.44 -8.46 -17.98
CA GLU A 415 -2.30 -9.41 -16.88
C GLU A 415 -2.82 -10.80 -17.25
N ALA A 416 -4.03 -10.88 -17.80
CA ALA A 416 -4.62 -12.16 -18.19
C ALA A 416 -3.78 -12.90 -19.25
N ALA A 417 -3.19 -12.18 -20.21
CA ALA A 417 -2.33 -12.77 -21.23
C ALA A 417 -0.97 -13.22 -20.66
N LEU A 418 -0.35 -12.42 -19.78
CA LEU A 418 0.88 -12.79 -19.06
C LEU A 418 0.68 -14.02 -18.18
N LEU A 419 -0.43 -14.10 -17.45
CA LEU A 419 -0.75 -15.26 -16.62
C LEU A 419 -0.92 -16.55 -17.46
N ARG A 420 -1.56 -16.46 -18.65
CA ARG A 420 -1.63 -17.61 -19.58
C ARG A 420 -0.26 -18.01 -20.08
N TRP A 421 0.58 -17.06 -20.46
CA TRP A 421 1.95 -17.33 -20.89
C TRP A 421 2.77 -18.00 -19.79
N LEU A 422 2.76 -17.45 -18.59
CA LEU A 422 3.51 -17.93 -17.42
C LEU A 422 3.02 -19.29 -16.92
N ALA A 423 1.75 -19.66 -17.15
CA ALA A 423 1.26 -21.00 -16.86
C ALA A 423 1.98 -22.07 -17.71
N LEU A 424 2.43 -21.71 -18.92
CA LEU A 424 3.19 -22.59 -19.82
C LEU A 424 4.71 -22.38 -19.69
N HIS A 425 5.15 -21.20 -19.27
CA HIS A 425 6.55 -20.79 -19.19
C HIS A 425 6.88 -20.15 -17.82
N PRO A 426 6.76 -20.88 -16.69
CA PRO A 426 6.88 -20.31 -15.34
C PRO A 426 8.26 -19.74 -15.01
N GLY A 427 9.31 -20.15 -15.75
CA GLY A 427 10.68 -19.65 -15.60
C GLY A 427 11.02 -18.43 -16.45
N ASP A 428 10.06 -17.87 -17.21
CA ASP A 428 10.31 -16.68 -18.03
C ASP A 428 10.39 -15.43 -17.12
N LEU A 429 11.62 -15.02 -16.82
CA LEU A 429 11.90 -13.89 -15.92
C LEU A 429 11.41 -12.56 -16.51
N SER A 430 11.47 -12.39 -17.85
CA SER A 430 10.98 -11.19 -18.50
C SER A 430 9.48 -11.06 -18.39
N ALA A 431 8.72 -12.13 -18.67
CA ALA A 431 7.27 -12.12 -18.52
C ALA A 431 6.83 -11.93 -17.05
N ARG A 432 7.60 -12.47 -16.10
CA ARG A 432 7.38 -12.23 -14.65
C ARG A 432 7.62 -10.77 -14.27
N TYR A 433 8.66 -10.14 -14.83
CA TYR A 433 8.91 -8.71 -14.62
C TYR A 433 7.76 -7.86 -15.18
N GLU A 434 7.32 -8.13 -16.40
CA GLU A 434 6.20 -7.42 -17.01
C GLU A 434 4.89 -7.59 -16.20
N LEU A 435 4.65 -8.76 -15.60
CA LEU A 435 3.52 -8.98 -14.72
C LEU A 435 3.58 -8.07 -13.46
N VAL A 436 4.77 -7.88 -12.90
CA VAL A 436 4.99 -6.92 -11.78
C VAL A 436 4.65 -5.50 -12.23
N VAL A 437 5.13 -5.08 -13.41
CA VAL A 437 4.85 -3.75 -13.98
C VAL A 437 3.35 -3.54 -14.18
N VAL A 438 2.67 -4.48 -14.82
CA VAL A 438 1.22 -4.41 -15.06
C VAL A 438 0.44 -4.33 -13.76
N ARG A 439 0.75 -5.16 -12.77
CA ARG A 439 0.07 -5.14 -11.47
C ARG A 439 0.28 -3.83 -10.72
N ARG A 440 1.46 -3.23 -10.82
CA ARG A 440 1.73 -1.89 -10.28
C ARG A 440 0.89 -0.83 -10.98
N ARG A 441 0.78 -0.88 -12.31
CA ARG A 441 -0.08 0.04 -13.10
C ARG A 441 -1.55 -0.08 -12.69
N ILE A 442 -2.08 -1.30 -12.51
CA ILE A 442 -3.46 -1.50 -12.04
C ILE A 442 -3.65 -0.91 -10.63
N SER A 443 -2.72 -1.16 -9.71
CA SER A 443 -2.77 -0.57 -8.36
C SER A 443 -2.87 0.95 -8.42
N MET A 444 -1.98 1.60 -9.17
CA MET A 444 -1.98 3.05 -9.29
C MET A 444 -3.25 3.61 -9.95
N ALA A 445 -3.78 2.92 -10.95
CA ALA A 445 -5.04 3.32 -11.60
C ALA A 445 -6.23 3.28 -10.62
N GLN A 446 -6.30 2.26 -9.75
CA GLN A 446 -7.35 2.17 -8.73
C GLN A 446 -7.22 3.26 -7.67
N ILE A 447 -5.99 3.56 -7.23
CA ILE A 447 -5.72 4.67 -6.29
C ILE A 447 -6.08 6.02 -6.92
N ALA A 448 -5.74 6.22 -8.19
CA ALA A 448 -6.09 7.44 -8.92
C ALA A 448 -7.61 7.61 -9.02
N LEU A 449 -8.34 6.54 -9.32
CA LEU A 449 -9.80 6.56 -9.35
C LEU A 449 -10.38 6.86 -7.96
N LEU A 450 -9.86 6.24 -6.91
CA LEU A 450 -10.24 6.52 -5.52
C LEU A 450 -10.08 8.00 -5.17
N LEU A 451 -8.93 8.60 -5.52
CA LEU A 451 -8.68 10.02 -5.33
C LEU A 451 -9.67 10.93 -6.08
N ALA A 452 -10.10 10.50 -7.27
CA ALA A 452 -11.07 11.26 -8.09
C ALA A 452 -12.51 11.15 -7.56
N VAL A 453 -12.92 9.95 -7.11
CA VAL A 453 -14.29 9.65 -6.69
C VAL A 453 -14.54 10.05 -5.23
N ALA A 454 -13.57 9.83 -4.35
CA ALA A 454 -13.73 10.02 -2.91
C ALA A 454 -12.48 10.66 -2.26
N PRO A 455 -12.12 11.91 -2.65
CA PRO A 455 -10.89 12.57 -2.19
C PRO A 455 -10.81 12.76 -0.67
N ASP A 456 -11.95 12.87 0.01
CA ASP A 456 -12.04 13.06 1.46
C ASP A 456 -12.32 11.76 2.22
N SER A 457 -12.15 10.60 1.57
CA SER A 457 -12.33 9.31 2.26
C SER A 457 -11.19 9.05 3.23
N TYR A 458 -11.49 8.31 4.30
CA TYR A 458 -10.45 7.91 5.26
C TYR A 458 -9.34 7.08 4.60
N HIS A 459 -9.61 6.38 3.52
CA HIS A 459 -8.62 5.65 2.72
C HIS A 459 -7.59 6.59 2.07
N VAL A 460 -8.06 7.73 1.54
CA VAL A 460 -7.16 8.74 0.97
C VAL A 460 -6.30 9.36 2.07
N HIS A 461 -6.88 9.67 3.22
CA HIS A 461 -6.12 10.13 4.38
C HIS A 461 -5.10 9.09 4.84
N GLN A 462 -5.43 7.80 4.84
CA GLN A 462 -4.51 6.71 5.18
C GLN A 462 -3.33 6.64 4.19
N LEU A 463 -3.61 6.70 2.88
CA LEU A 463 -2.57 6.71 1.84
C LEU A 463 -1.66 7.95 1.95
N LEU A 464 -2.24 9.12 2.19
CA LEU A 464 -1.47 10.36 2.38
C LEU A 464 -0.65 10.32 3.67
N GLY A 465 -1.21 9.79 4.75
CA GLY A 465 -0.50 9.58 6.00
C GLY A 465 0.75 8.73 5.81
N GLN A 466 0.62 7.57 5.14
CA GLN A 466 1.76 6.71 4.83
C GLN A 466 2.77 7.41 3.92
N LEU A 467 2.33 8.10 2.86
CA LEU A 467 3.21 8.85 1.97
C LEU A 467 4.02 9.93 2.71
N TYR A 468 3.40 10.62 3.68
CA TYR A 468 4.09 11.62 4.46
C TYR A 468 5.07 11.02 5.47
N VAL A 469 4.76 9.84 6.05
CA VAL A 469 5.72 9.07 6.86
C VAL A 469 6.94 8.70 6.02
N ASP A 470 6.75 8.15 4.82
CA ASP A 470 7.82 7.74 3.91
C ASP A 470 8.71 8.93 3.46
N ARG A 471 8.17 10.16 3.52
CA ARG A 471 8.88 11.41 3.19
C ARG A 471 9.43 12.15 4.39
N ASP A 472 9.34 11.58 5.59
CA ASP A 472 9.73 12.23 6.84
C ASP A 472 9.03 13.58 7.10
N GLU A 473 7.78 13.72 6.56
CA GLU A 473 6.92 14.90 6.72
C GLU A 473 5.91 14.66 7.87
N ASP A 474 6.42 14.42 9.06
CA ASP A 474 5.67 13.89 10.22
C ASP A 474 4.45 14.71 10.63
N GLU A 475 4.53 16.05 10.59
CA GLU A 475 3.38 16.92 10.94
C GLU A 475 2.19 16.71 10.00
N LYS A 476 2.46 16.49 8.71
CA LYS A 476 1.41 16.21 7.73
C LYS A 476 0.89 14.79 7.91
N ALA A 477 1.76 13.81 8.16
CA ALA A 477 1.37 12.45 8.47
C ALA A 477 0.43 12.40 9.68
N LEU A 478 0.77 13.12 10.76
CA LEU A 478 -0.05 13.21 11.97
C LEU A 478 -1.44 13.77 11.66
N ALA A 479 -1.53 14.84 10.87
CA ALA A 479 -2.82 15.44 10.49
C ALA A 479 -3.70 14.47 9.71
N GLU A 480 -3.13 13.71 8.79
CA GLU A 480 -3.86 12.73 8.00
C GLU A 480 -4.34 11.54 8.86
N TYR A 481 -3.47 10.98 9.73
CA TYR A 481 -3.90 9.89 10.61
C TYR A 481 -4.92 10.31 11.67
N LEU A 482 -4.89 11.57 12.15
CA LEU A 482 -5.96 12.11 13.00
C LEU A 482 -7.30 12.16 12.24
N ALA A 483 -7.30 12.50 10.95
CA ALA A 483 -8.51 12.44 10.12
C ALA A 483 -9.02 11.00 9.97
N VAL A 484 -8.10 10.03 9.79
CA VAL A 484 -8.46 8.59 9.77
C VAL A 484 -9.10 8.17 11.08
N ALA A 485 -8.47 8.49 12.23
CA ALA A 485 -8.97 8.12 13.56
C ALA A 485 -10.34 8.76 13.86
N ALA A 486 -10.56 10.00 13.41
CA ALA A 486 -11.86 10.67 13.56
C ALA A 486 -12.96 9.99 12.73
N ALA A 487 -12.66 9.50 11.54
CA ALA A 487 -13.60 8.81 10.66
C ALA A 487 -13.80 7.34 11.05
N ARG A 488 -12.75 6.67 11.51
CA ARG A 488 -12.70 5.22 11.80
C ARG A 488 -11.88 4.93 13.07
N PRO A 489 -12.41 5.23 14.28
CA PRO A 489 -11.66 5.14 15.53
C PRO A 489 -11.24 3.72 15.96
N ASN A 490 -11.74 2.69 15.29
CA ASN A 490 -11.37 1.29 15.53
C ASN A 490 -10.70 0.64 14.31
N LEU A 491 -10.16 1.46 13.38
CA LEU A 491 -9.40 0.92 12.26
C LEU A 491 -8.06 0.39 12.78
N PRO A 492 -7.65 -0.83 12.41
CA PRO A 492 -6.32 -1.34 12.75
C PRO A 492 -5.20 -0.39 12.30
N ASP A 493 -4.13 -0.35 13.08
CA ASP A 493 -2.87 0.36 12.83
C ASP A 493 -2.94 1.90 12.85
N VAL A 494 -4.10 2.53 12.81
CA VAL A 494 -4.18 4.00 12.86
C VAL A 494 -3.63 4.55 14.18
N HIS A 495 -3.97 3.92 15.30
CA HIS A 495 -3.47 4.30 16.62
C HIS A 495 -1.99 3.97 16.82
N PHE A 496 -1.49 2.92 16.15
CA PHE A 496 -0.05 2.66 16.08
C PHE A 496 0.69 3.82 15.41
N TRP A 497 0.25 4.26 14.21
CA TRP A 497 0.90 5.36 13.50
C TRP A 497 0.81 6.69 14.26
N LEU A 498 -0.31 6.98 14.90
CA LEU A 498 -0.42 8.15 15.77
C LEU A 498 0.55 8.07 16.95
N GLY A 499 0.60 6.93 17.63
CA GLY A 499 1.51 6.71 18.74
C GLY A 499 2.98 6.79 18.31
N HIS A 500 3.33 6.20 17.17
CA HIS A 500 4.67 6.28 16.57
C HIS A 500 5.09 7.73 16.29
N LEU A 501 4.23 8.50 15.63
CA LEU A 501 4.51 9.91 15.30
C LEU A 501 4.64 10.76 16.56
N TYR A 502 3.76 10.60 17.54
CA TYR A 502 3.89 11.29 18.84
C TYR A 502 5.19 10.92 19.56
N TRP A 503 5.56 9.63 19.55
CA TRP A 503 6.82 9.16 20.15
C TRP A 503 8.05 9.76 19.46
N LYS A 504 8.05 9.79 18.14
CA LYS A 504 9.13 10.39 17.31
C LYS A 504 9.30 11.89 17.64
N HIS A 505 8.22 12.61 17.93
CA HIS A 505 8.23 14.01 18.34
C HIS A 505 8.46 14.24 19.84
N GLY A 506 8.71 13.18 20.61
CA GLY A 506 8.98 13.27 22.05
C GLY A 506 7.77 13.47 22.93
N ASP A 507 6.55 13.39 22.37
CA ASP A 507 5.29 13.46 23.15
C ASP A 507 4.93 12.08 23.70
N ALA A 508 5.57 11.72 24.79
CA ALA A 508 5.42 10.42 25.44
C ALA A 508 4.02 10.19 26.04
N ASP A 509 3.25 11.25 26.34
CA ASP A 509 1.91 11.12 26.93
C ASP A 509 0.89 10.73 25.86
N HIS A 510 0.84 11.43 24.73
CA HIS A 510 -0.01 11.06 23.61
C HIS A 510 0.43 9.73 22.99
N ALA A 511 1.74 9.48 22.86
CA ALA A 511 2.24 8.18 22.38
C ALA A 511 1.75 7.02 23.26
N PHE A 512 1.81 7.17 24.58
CA PHE A 512 1.31 6.16 25.52
C PHE A 512 -0.20 5.90 25.33
N ALA A 513 -1.00 6.96 25.19
CA ALA A 513 -2.45 6.84 25.02
C ALA A 513 -2.80 6.10 23.71
N GLU A 514 -2.20 6.52 22.59
CA GLU A 514 -2.49 5.95 21.28
C GLU A 514 -1.99 4.51 21.15
N LEU A 515 -0.77 4.19 21.61
CA LEU A 515 -0.24 2.83 21.60
C LEU A 515 -1.05 1.89 22.52
N THR A 516 -1.52 2.40 23.67
CA THR A 516 -2.43 1.64 24.52
C THR A 516 -3.74 1.34 23.79
N ARG A 517 -4.30 2.35 23.09
CA ARG A 517 -5.51 2.17 22.29
C ARG A 517 -5.31 1.15 21.16
N GLN A 518 -4.16 1.16 20.49
CA GLN A 518 -3.81 0.13 19.51
C GLN A 518 -3.82 -1.27 20.11
N LEU A 519 -3.24 -1.43 21.29
CA LEU A 519 -3.17 -2.75 21.95
C LEU A 519 -4.50 -3.20 22.58
N GLU A 520 -5.45 -2.29 22.80
CA GLU A 520 -6.83 -2.67 23.09
C GLU A 520 -7.51 -3.30 21.87
N LEU A 521 -7.18 -2.83 20.66
CA LEU A 521 -7.73 -3.33 19.38
C LEU A 521 -6.99 -4.59 18.91
N ASP A 522 -5.66 -4.62 19.02
CA ASP A 522 -4.80 -5.75 18.69
C ASP A 522 -3.72 -5.94 19.78
N PRO A 523 -3.99 -6.75 20.81
CA PRO A 523 -3.03 -7.02 21.88
C PRO A 523 -1.72 -7.66 21.40
N GLY A 524 -1.74 -8.31 20.24
CA GLY A 524 -0.60 -9.01 19.66
C GLY A 524 0.29 -8.18 18.76
N HIS A 525 -0.05 -6.92 18.45
CA HIS A 525 0.69 -6.07 17.53
C HIS A 525 2.15 -5.87 17.97
N PRO A 526 3.15 -6.41 17.24
CA PRO A 526 4.51 -6.46 17.76
C PRO A 526 5.18 -5.09 17.86
N GLU A 527 5.02 -4.24 16.86
CA GLU A 527 5.61 -2.90 16.85
C GLU A 527 4.98 -2.01 17.94
N ALA A 528 3.66 -2.06 18.10
CA ALA A 528 2.98 -1.29 19.14
C ALA A 528 3.41 -1.72 20.56
N ASN A 529 3.58 -3.04 20.79
CA ASN A 529 4.14 -3.54 22.05
C ASN A 529 5.60 -3.08 22.25
N GLY A 530 6.41 -3.07 21.18
CA GLY A 530 7.79 -2.59 21.21
C GLY A 530 7.89 -1.12 21.57
N GLU A 531 7.11 -0.27 20.92
CA GLU A 531 7.10 1.18 21.15
C GLU A 531 6.45 1.56 22.48
N LEU A 532 5.34 0.92 22.88
CA LEU A 532 4.76 1.13 24.21
C LEU A 532 5.77 0.75 25.30
N GLY A 533 6.50 -0.35 25.11
CA GLY A 533 7.60 -0.72 25.99
C GLY A 533 8.69 0.36 26.07
N ALA A 534 9.09 0.96 24.94
CA ALA A 534 10.04 2.06 24.91
C ALA A 534 9.53 3.31 25.64
N VAL A 535 8.28 3.69 25.40
CA VAL A 535 7.59 4.80 26.09
C VAL A 535 7.54 4.57 27.59
N LEU A 536 7.20 3.34 28.03
CA LEU A 536 7.16 2.98 29.44
C LEU A 536 8.56 3.03 30.10
N VAL A 537 9.61 2.60 29.38
CA VAL A 537 10.99 2.73 29.87
C VAL A 537 11.37 4.20 30.05
N ALA A 538 11.05 5.05 29.09
CA ALA A 538 11.30 6.49 29.16
C ALA A 538 10.52 7.20 30.31
N LYS A 539 9.36 6.64 30.68
CA LYS A 539 8.53 7.12 31.81
C LYS A 539 8.90 6.44 33.14
N ASP A 540 10.07 5.78 33.24
CA ASP A 540 10.54 5.02 34.41
C ASP A 540 9.59 3.89 34.89
N ARG A 541 8.65 3.46 34.05
CA ARG A 541 7.70 2.36 34.32
C ARG A 541 8.25 1.02 33.81
N THR A 542 9.51 0.73 34.11
CA THR A 542 10.24 -0.43 33.54
C THR A 542 9.61 -1.80 33.86
N ALA A 543 8.94 -1.92 35.02
CA ALA A 543 8.26 -3.17 35.37
C ALA A 543 7.08 -3.48 34.42
N GLU A 544 6.40 -2.47 33.95
CA GLU A 544 5.29 -2.60 33.00
C GLU A 544 5.80 -2.74 31.56
N ALA A 545 6.96 -2.15 31.24
CA ALA A 545 7.57 -2.26 29.91
C ALA A 545 7.97 -3.69 29.53
N ILE A 546 8.52 -4.45 30.47
CA ILE A 546 9.10 -5.79 30.23
C ILE A 546 8.11 -6.74 29.53
N PRO A 547 6.89 -6.98 30.02
CA PRO A 547 5.97 -7.91 29.37
C PRO A 547 5.61 -7.50 27.94
N HIS A 548 5.48 -6.21 27.64
CA HIS A 548 5.24 -5.70 26.29
C HIS A 548 6.44 -5.96 25.39
N LEU A 549 7.65 -5.63 25.82
CA LEU A 549 8.89 -5.86 25.08
C LEU A 549 9.16 -7.35 24.84
N GLU A 550 8.91 -8.21 25.84
CA GLU A 550 9.00 -9.67 25.67
C GLU A 550 7.98 -10.21 24.66
N LEU A 551 6.77 -9.66 24.63
CA LEU A 551 5.76 -10.01 23.64
C LEU A 551 6.19 -9.55 22.25
N ALA A 552 6.68 -8.34 22.11
CA ALA A 552 7.17 -7.78 20.84
C ALA A 552 8.24 -8.67 20.19
N ILE A 553 9.31 -9.01 20.92
CA ILE A 553 10.40 -9.83 20.39
C ILE A 553 10.01 -11.29 20.16
N ARG A 554 9.00 -11.80 20.86
CA ARG A 554 8.46 -13.15 20.65
C ARG A 554 7.60 -13.21 19.40
N SER A 555 6.79 -12.16 19.13
CA SER A 555 5.93 -12.07 17.97
C SER A 555 6.72 -11.71 16.70
N LYS A 556 7.74 -10.85 16.83
CA LYS A 556 8.61 -10.39 15.74
C LYS A 556 10.08 -10.45 16.19
N PRO A 557 10.77 -11.60 15.96
CA PRO A 557 12.13 -11.82 16.44
C PRO A 557 13.22 -10.92 15.85
N ASP A 558 12.94 -10.21 14.78
CA ASP A 558 13.82 -9.24 14.11
C ASP A 558 13.52 -7.77 14.49
N LEU A 559 12.68 -7.53 15.48
CA LEU A 559 12.40 -6.19 15.99
C LEU A 559 13.53 -5.72 16.93
N TRP A 560 14.71 -5.44 16.35
CA TRP A 560 15.95 -5.12 17.07
C TRP A 560 15.85 -3.96 18.08
N PRO A 561 15.09 -2.86 17.82
CA PRO A 561 14.91 -1.81 18.81
C PRO A 561 14.28 -2.29 20.12
N ALA A 562 13.35 -3.26 20.07
CA ALA A 562 12.72 -3.81 21.27
C ALA A 562 13.71 -4.58 22.16
N TYR A 563 14.73 -5.23 21.59
CA TYR A 563 15.79 -5.88 22.37
C TYR A 563 16.62 -4.87 23.15
N GLN A 564 16.96 -3.72 22.55
CA GLN A 564 17.71 -2.65 23.24
C GLN A 564 16.91 -2.12 24.44
N GLN A 565 15.63 -1.84 24.23
CA GLN A 565 14.74 -1.35 25.28
C GLN A 565 14.54 -2.38 26.40
N LEU A 566 14.41 -3.67 26.04
CA LEU A 566 14.30 -4.75 27.01
C LEU A 566 15.59 -4.91 27.83
N GLY A 567 16.75 -4.84 27.17
CA GLY A 567 18.05 -4.84 27.84
C GLY A 567 18.20 -3.70 28.83
N GLN A 568 17.77 -2.48 28.44
CA GLN A 568 17.76 -1.31 29.32
C GLN A 568 16.80 -1.50 30.50
N ALA A 569 15.60 -2.03 30.26
CA ALA A 569 14.61 -2.29 31.31
C ALA A 569 15.14 -3.28 32.34
N TYR A 570 15.74 -4.39 31.92
CA TYR A 570 16.37 -5.34 32.85
C TYR A 570 17.57 -4.75 33.59
N ALA A 571 18.39 -3.93 32.91
CA ALA A 571 19.51 -3.25 33.56
C ALA A 571 19.05 -2.28 34.64
N THR A 572 17.99 -1.51 34.39
CA THR A 572 17.38 -0.61 35.37
C THR A 572 16.86 -1.37 36.60
N GLN A 573 16.27 -2.55 36.40
CA GLN A 573 15.88 -3.46 37.49
C GLN A 573 17.04 -4.21 38.13
N LYS A 574 18.29 -3.92 37.74
CA LYS A 574 19.51 -4.60 38.19
C LYS A 574 19.55 -6.11 37.88
N ASN A 575 18.73 -6.56 36.94
CA ASN A 575 18.77 -7.95 36.43
C ASN A 575 19.81 -8.02 35.30
N TYR A 576 21.07 -7.83 35.66
CA TYR A 576 22.17 -7.70 34.72
C TYR A 576 22.36 -8.98 33.87
N ALA A 577 22.14 -10.16 34.44
CA ALA A 577 22.28 -11.41 33.71
C ALA A 577 21.32 -11.51 32.51
N ARG A 578 20.04 -11.12 32.69
CA ARG A 578 19.08 -11.06 31.60
C ARG A 578 19.37 -9.91 30.63
N ALA A 579 19.79 -8.75 31.16
CA ALA A 579 20.18 -7.63 30.31
C ALA A 579 21.35 -8.02 29.37
N GLU A 580 22.36 -8.71 29.92
CA GLU A 580 23.50 -9.21 29.13
C GLU A 580 23.04 -10.19 28.04
N GLU A 581 22.19 -11.16 28.38
CA GLU A 581 21.66 -12.16 27.43
C GLU A 581 20.93 -11.48 26.25
N ILE A 582 20.02 -10.55 26.55
CA ILE A 582 19.20 -9.89 25.55
C ILE A 582 20.04 -8.96 24.66
N LEU A 583 20.93 -8.14 25.26
CA LEU A 583 21.76 -7.20 24.50
C LEU A 583 22.75 -7.92 23.58
N LYS A 584 23.27 -9.08 23.96
CA LYS A 584 24.15 -9.88 23.08
C LYS A 584 23.47 -10.30 21.77
N ARG A 585 22.15 -10.50 21.76
CA ARG A 585 21.41 -10.92 20.55
C ARG A 585 21.34 -9.83 19.49
N VAL A 586 21.40 -8.56 19.90
CA VAL A 586 21.25 -7.40 18.99
C VAL A 586 22.56 -6.85 18.47
N LEU A 587 23.72 -7.26 19.01
CA LEU A 587 25.01 -6.67 18.64
C LEU A 587 25.35 -6.76 17.16
N ALA A 588 24.92 -7.80 16.46
CA ALA A 588 25.13 -7.93 15.01
C ALA A 588 24.26 -6.95 14.18
N HIS A 589 23.26 -6.33 14.81
CA HIS A 589 22.29 -5.44 14.20
C HIS A 589 22.26 -4.07 14.90
N ASP A 590 23.41 -3.62 15.38
CA ASP A 590 23.63 -2.39 16.16
C ASP A 590 24.53 -1.39 15.40
N PRO A 591 24.02 -0.74 14.32
CA PRO A 591 24.82 0.08 13.44
C PRO A 591 25.30 1.39 14.07
N ASP A 592 24.68 1.81 15.18
CA ASP A 592 25.01 3.05 15.90
C ASP A 592 25.82 2.81 17.19
N GLY A 593 26.00 1.55 17.58
CA GLY A 593 26.73 1.18 18.78
C GLY A 593 25.95 1.35 20.08
N GLY A 594 24.63 1.58 20.02
CA GLY A 594 23.77 1.78 21.19
C GLY A 594 23.70 0.56 22.09
N ALA A 595 23.46 -0.63 21.52
CA ALA A 595 23.42 -1.88 22.26
C ALA A 595 24.80 -2.28 22.80
N HIS A 596 25.89 -2.05 22.03
CA HIS A 596 27.26 -2.23 22.51
C HIS A 596 27.53 -1.37 23.75
N TYR A 597 27.10 -0.12 23.72
CA TYR A 597 27.26 0.80 24.84
C TYR A 597 26.47 0.34 26.08
N GLN A 598 25.21 -0.05 25.91
CA GLN A 598 24.36 -0.55 27.00
C GLN A 598 24.96 -1.83 27.61
N LEU A 599 25.39 -2.78 26.78
CA LEU A 599 26.02 -4.00 27.24
C LEU A 599 27.33 -3.71 28.00
N ALA A 600 28.14 -2.77 27.53
CA ALA A 600 29.35 -2.37 28.24
C ALA A 600 29.04 -1.79 29.64
N GLN A 601 27.95 -1.01 29.78
CA GLN A 601 27.50 -0.52 31.08
C GLN A 601 27.04 -1.64 32.01
N VAL A 602 26.27 -2.62 31.48
CA VAL A 602 25.82 -3.81 32.22
C VAL A 602 27.00 -4.61 32.74
N LEU A 603 27.96 -4.95 31.86
CA LEU A 603 29.17 -5.70 32.23
C LEU A 603 30.04 -4.95 33.25
N ARG A 604 30.12 -3.63 33.15
CA ARG A 604 30.80 -2.80 34.15
C ARG A 604 30.10 -2.87 35.52
N ALA A 605 28.76 -2.85 35.52
CA ALA A 605 27.98 -2.97 36.76
C ALA A 605 28.13 -4.37 37.42
N GLU A 606 28.35 -5.41 36.63
CA GLU A 606 28.66 -6.77 37.09
C GLU A 606 30.13 -6.96 37.50
N GLY A 607 31.00 -5.95 37.34
CA GLY A 607 32.41 -6.04 37.64
C GLY A 607 33.27 -6.69 36.53
N LYS A 608 32.70 -7.00 35.35
CA LYS A 608 33.39 -7.56 34.17
C LYS A 608 34.13 -6.47 33.40
N THR A 609 35.04 -5.77 34.04
CA THR A 609 35.66 -4.52 33.56
C THR A 609 36.43 -4.69 32.25
N ALA A 610 37.12 -5.82 32.06
CA ALA A 610 37.90 -6.10 30.84
C ALA A 610 37.00 -6.20 29.60
N GLU A 611 35.88 -6.92 29.71
CA GLU A 611 34.89 -7.07 28.62
C GLU A 611 34.19 -5.76 28.32
N ALA A 612 33.81 -5.02 29.36
CA ALA A 612 33.22 -3.67 29.21
C ALA A 612 34.18 -2.72 28.45
N THR A 613 35.47 -2.71 28.77
CA THR A 613 36.46 -1.88 28.10
C THR A 613 36.59 -2.19 26.61
N LYS A 614 36.54 -3.48 26.26
CA LYS A 614 36.55 -3.94 24.85
C LYS A 614 35.32 -3.42 24.08
N LEU A 615 34.15 -3.52 24.66
CA LEU A 615 32.90 -3.02 24.02
C LEU A 615 32.91 -1.49 23.89
N PHE A 616 33.37 -0.75 24.89
CA PHE A 616 33.53 0.71 24.75
C PHE A 616 34.52 1.10 23.64
N ALA A 617 35.55 0.29 23.39
CA ALA A 617 36.43 0.50 22.26
C ALA A 617 35.72 0.26 20.91
N GLN A 618 34.89 -0.78 20.83
CA GLN A 618 34.07 -1.05 19.64
C GLN A 618 33.07 0.10 19.37
N VAL A 619 32.38 0.61 20.39
CA VAL A 619 31.49 1.78 20.25
C VAL A 619 32.23 2.97 19.65
N ARG A 620 33.45 3.22 20.10
CA ARG A 620 34.28 4.31 19.54
C ARG A 620 34.60 4.08 18.07
N ALA A 621 34.98 2.86 17.71
CA ALA A 621 35.25 2.50 16.32
C ALA A 621 34.03 2.72 15.41
N ILE A 622 32.83 2.17 15.82
CA ILE A 622 31.57 2.35 15.10
C ILE A 622 31.24 3.84 14.88
N LYS A 623 31.38 4.66 15.93
CA LYS A 623 31.11 6.11 15.82
C LYS A 623 32.10 6.83 14.90
N THR A 624 33.39 6.43 14.91
CA THR A 624 34.42 7.02 14.04
C THR A 624 34.18 6.65 12.58
N GLU A 625 33.83 5.39 12.29
CA GLU A 625 33.52 4.93 10.93
C GLU A 625 32.27 5.64 10.38
N ARG A 626 31.25 5.81 11.20
CA ARG A 626 30.04 6.56 10.82
C ARG A 626 30.33 8.04 10.54
N SER A 627 31.12 8.70 11.40
CA SER A 627 31.54 10.09 11.18
C SER A 627 32.31 10.25 9.88
N ALA A 628 33.19 9.29 9.56
CA ALA A 628 33.96 9.29 8.33
C ALA A 628 33.10 9.07 7.09
N ALA A 629 32.08 8.19 7.19
CA ALA A 629 31.09 7.95 6.11
C ALA A 629 30.26 9.21 5.85
N THR A 630 29.77 9.88 6.89
CA THR A 630 28.96 11.11 6.76
C THR A 630 29.79 12.26 6.16
N SER A 631 31.04 12.40 6.56
CA SER A 631 31.93 13.43 5.98
C SER A 631 32.36 13.13 4.54
N ALA A 632 32.36 11.87 4.12
CA ALA A 632 32.65 11.49 2.74
C ALA A 632 31.45 11.79 1.82
N ASP A 633 30.21 11.62 2.32
CA ASP A 633 28.98 11.99 1.61
C ASP A 633 28.83 13.52 1.47
N ASP A 634 29.16 14.30 2.52
CA ASP A 634 29.14 15.77 2.48
C ASP A 634 30.19 16.34 1.50
N HIS A 635 31.34 15.69 1.38
CA HIS A 635 32.37 16.11 0.40
C HIS A 635 32.07 15.66 -1.04
N ALA A 636 31.27 14.62 -1.23
CA ALA A 636 30.78 14.23 -2.56
C ALA A 636 29.75 15.23 -3.07
N ASP A 637 28.93 15.81 -2.19
CA ASP A 637 27.91 16.81 -2.53
C ASP A 637 28.51 18.21 -2.80
N ASP A 638 29.57 18.57 -2.12
CA ASP A 638 30.30 19.85 -2.37
C ASP A 638 31.19 19.80 -3.64
N GLY A 639 31.67 18.62 -4.03
CA GLY A 639 32.38 18.43 -5.30
C GLY A 639 31.49 18.46 -6.54
N ALA A 640 30.19 18.28 -6.36
CA ALA A 640 29.18 18.37 -7.44
C ALA A 640 28.66 19.81 -7.63
N LYS A 641 29.00 20.74 -6.73
CA LYS A 641 28.62 22.18 -6.79
C LYS A 641 29.71 23.11 -7.28
N GLN A 642 30.89 22.60 -7.65
CA GLN A 642 31.96 23.31 -8.33
C GLN A 642 32.09 22.81 -9.77
#